data_ea373a6caf8c70eca27be8cfc4963de4
#
_entry.id   ea373a6caf8c70eca27be8cfc4963de4
#
_cell.length_a   1.000
_cell.length_b   1.000
_cell.length_c   1.000
_cell.angle_alpha   90.00
_cell.angle_beta   90.00
_cell.angle_gamma   90.00
#
_symmetry.space_group_name_H-M   'P 1'
#
loop_
_entity.id
_entity.type
_entity.pdbx_description
1 polymer ?
#
loop_
_entity_poly.entity_id
_entity_poly.type
_entity_poly.pdbx_seq_one_letter_code
_entity_poly.pdbx_strand_id
1 'polypeptide(L)'
;MVHLAILLYALIFIYINVFTAKRYYLCVCKEQILTAMNRVFILTCIFLLLFSISLRADWQRPIMNYTRHTYKAGNQNWNIRQHDNGWIYIANNKGLLEFDGVAWNTYPIRNAKTRALEIGSDNRIYIGGMGQFGYFCPSPLGGLDYTCLSDSLPSTVSVGIIWNILSDKNRICFQSDRRFFCLENGKISQIDVFSDIYSSLVVRNKFYMTSSKGLMILNGTEFIPVDNTSDIGSTVKTGGLLSYQDKLIVVSRDKGLFVYDGSVLRKYATAADDFCSRNQLFCAALKDSLLALGSVQNGICLLNLKTDEAEVISTGNGLQNKTVLSMMFDEAGHLWLGLDNGIDCIHLNARVASLYGGRSVIGSGYASCHYQGRFYLGTNQGLYCTTFPRRLNKEYPVDFVPGTGGQIWSLREYDDKMFCCSDNGIFIADDKRIEHLDGLKGVWDIVKLAGHEDVLLAGTYSGLYLLVKKGTHWRVECRIQGFPRSCKDMLPEKLTANTLWIANKENGVSRVTLSEDLRQVRKFKDYNNKTFPLGYDACLSEVDGDVVVTSHHGLWSYDQTRDCLERFTRLENLLDGKVYTYLKADSLKNIWYVADGRLKVLRYDAAEKKYYRVEHETFLRESLIENFEDVYFCNQGQIVVGTEEGFSLIRLDSQSPYRSPFTLQIRKVYMTGQRDSLVYGRSYSYDDSPVIIPYTHNSLRIEYSANNYSKMQTALYSYRLSNGSEEGEWSEYSENNKKEFTGLHEGKYIFSVKLFTDKDTVPIVTSFAFEVLPPWYR
;
A
#
# COMPACT_ATOMS: atom_id res chain seq x y z
N MET A 1 -12.55 -25.91 1.46
CA MET A 1 -12.05 -27.23 1.95
C MET A 1 -13.07 -27.96 2.83
N VAL A 2 -13.59 -27.36 3.89
CA VAL A 2 -14.61 -28.02 4.78
C VAL A 2 -15.88 -28.44 4.02
N HIS A 3 -16.37 -27.61 3.10
CA HIS A 3 -17.55 -27.98 2.28
C HIS A 3 -17.26 -29.08 1.25
N LEU A 4 -16.01 -29.17 0.75
CA LEU A 4 -15.60 -30.24 -0.16
C LEU A 4 -15.50 -31.59 0.60
N ALA A 5 -14.99 -31.57 1.83
CA ALA A 5 -14.91 -32.73 2.70
C ALA A 5 -16.31 -33.22 3.08
N ILE A 6 -17.27 -32.32 3.35
CA ILE A 6 -18.66 -32.65 3.66
C ILE A 6 -19.36 -33.27 2.42
N LEU A 7 -19.11 -32.70 1.22
CA LEU A 7 -19.66 -33.26 -0.03
C LEU A 7 -19.04 -34.62 -0.37
N LEU A 8 -17.74 -34.79 -0.17
CA LEU A 8 -17.06 -36.08 -0.37
C LEU A 8 -17.59 -37.13 0.62
N TYR A 9 -17.80 -36.72 1.88
CA TYR A 9 -18.39 -37.59 2.91
C TYR A 9 -19.86 -37.97 2.58
N ALA A 10 -20.64 -37.02 2.09
CA ALA A 10 -22.00 -37.27 1.62
C ALA A 10 -22.04 -38.21 0.40
N LEU A 11 -21.12 -38.04 -0.56
CA LEU A 11 -20.99 -38.92 -1.73
C LEU A 11 -20.54 -40.34 -1.35
N ILE A 12 -19.60 -40.46 -0.42
CA ILE A 12 -19.13 -41.75 0.12
C ILE A 12 -20.27 -42.43 0.90
N PHE A 13 -21.05 -41.67 1.67
CA PHE A 13 -22.20 -42.17 2.42
C PHE A 13 -23.32 -42.65 1.48
N ILE A 14 -23.61 -41.92 0.41
CA ILE A 14 -24.55 -42.32 -0.64
C ILE A 14 -24.04 -43.56 -1.38
N TYR A 15 -22.74 -43.61 -1.70
CA TYR A 15 -22.12 -44.78 -2.35
C TYR A 15 -22.17 -46.04 -1.50
N ILE A 16 -21.91 -45.94 -0.19
CA ILE A 16 -21.99 -47.04 0.77
C ILE A 16 -23.47 -47.53 0.92
N ASN A 17 -24.42 -46.61 0.99
CA ASN A 17 -25.84 -46.99 1.10
C ASN A 17 -26.40 -47.61 -0.20
N VAL A 18 -25.94 -47.17 -1.36
CA VAL A 18 -26.29 -47.78 -2.65
C VAL A 18 -25.65 -49.18 -2.79
N PHE A 19 -24.43 -49.35 -2.24
CA PHE A 19 -23.76 -50.65 -2.26
C PHE A 19 -24.37 -51.67 -1.28
N THR A 20 -24.88 -51.22 -0.13
CA THR A 20 -25.61 -52.09 0.84
C THR A 20 -27.01 -52.42 0.36
N ALA A 21 -27.72 -51.52 -0.34
CA ALA A 21 -29.01 -51.82 -0.98
C ALA A 21 -28.90 -52.85 -2.13
N LYS A 22 -27.70 -53.03 -2.70
CA LYS A 22 -27.41 -53.96 -3.80
C LYS A 22 -27.52 -55.45 -3.40
N ARG A 23 -27.62 -55.76 -2.10
CA ARG A 23 -27.78 -57.14 -1.62
C ARG A 23 -29.24 -57.67 -1.67
N TYR A 24 -30.22 -56.80 -1.91
CA TYR A 24 -31.64 -57.18 -1.84
C TYR A 24 -32.47 -57.03 -3.14
N TYR A 25 -31.98 -56.38 -4.21
CA TYR A 25 -32.74 -56.25 -5.46
C TYR A 25 -31.86 -56.42 -6.71
N LEU A 26 -31.57 -57.65 -7.04
CA LEU A 26 -31.02 -58.03 -8.33
C LEU A 26 -32.20 -58.50 -9.23
N CYS A 27 -32.59 -57.66 -10.23
CA CYS A 27 -32.94 -58.10 -11.58
C CYS A 27 -33.53 -57.06 -12.56
N VAL A 28 -33.93 -55.84 -12.16
CA VAL A 28 -34.68 -55.00 -13.12
C VAL A 28 -34.07 -53.62 -13.39
N CYS A 29 -33.08 -53.16 -12.66
CA CYS A 29 -32.60 -51.73 -12.76
C CYS A 29 -31.14 -51.53 -13.21
N LYS A 30 -30.53 -52.50 -13.88
CA LYS A 30 -29.10 -52.39 -14.24
C LYS A 30 -28.80 -51.24 -15.21
N GLU A 31 -29.64 -50.95 -16.18
CA GLU A 31 -29.46 -49.87 -17.16
C GLU A 31 -29.78 -48.49 -16.58
N GLN A 32 -30.80 -48.37 -15.73
CA GLN A 32 -31.12 -47.07 -15.13
C GLN A 32 -30.12 -46.64 -14.08
N ILE A 33 -29.55 -47.56 -13.31
CA ILE A 33 -28.49 -47.27 -12.33
C ILE A 33 -27.19 -46.91 -13.05
N LEU A 34 -26.83 -47.56 -14.14
CA LEU A 34 -25.64 -47.24 -14.94
C LEU A 34 -25.77 -45.86 -15.59
N THR A 35 -26.97 -45.51 -16.06
CA THR A 35 -27.26 -44.19 -16.66
C THR A 35 -27.24 -43.07 -15.61
N ALA A 36 -27.76 -43.34 -14.40
CA ALA A 36 -27.69 -42.39 -13.28
C ALA A 36 -26.26 -42.21 -12.78
N MET A 37 -25.47 -43.26 -12.67
CA MET A 37 -24.03 -43.20 -12.32
C MET A 37 -23.21 -42.42 -13.37
N ASN A 38 -23.44 -42.63 -14.65
CA ASN A 38 -22.79 -41.86 -15.71
C ASN A 38 -23.19 -40.39 -15.69
N ARG A 39 -24.45 -40.03 -15.41
CA ARG A 39 -24.87 -38.65 -15.23
C ARG A 39 -24.26 -38.00 -14.01
N VAL A 40 -24.17 -38.67 -12.88
CA VAL A 40 -23.48 -38.14 -11.67
C VAL A 40 -22.00 -38.01 -11.93
N PHE A 41 -21.37 -38.96 -12.60
CA PHE A 41 -19.93 -38.86 -12.98
C PHE A 41 -19.66 -37.68 -13.96
N ILE A 42 -20.51 -37.53 -14.98
CA ILE A 42 -20.43 -36.42 -15.93
C ILE A 42 -20.66 -35.07 -15.22
N LEU A 43 -21.67 -35.00 -14.33
CA LEU A 43 -21.92 -33.78 -13.52
C LEU A 43 -20.76 -33.47 -12.55
N THR A 44 -20.14 -34.50 -11.97
CA THR A 44 -18.96 -34.34 -11.12
C THR A 44 -17.76 -33.91 -11.93
N CYS A 45 -17.57 -34.46 -13.11
CA CYS A 45 -16.48 -34.00 -14.05
C CYS A 45 -16.72 -32.58 -14.56
N ILE A 46 -17.97 -32.22 -14.90
CA ILE A 46 -18.34 -30.83 -15.27
C ILE A 46 -18.17 -29.89 -14.07
N PHE A 47 -18.53 -30.34 -12.85
CA PHE A 47 -18.31 -29.57 -11.63
C PHE A 47 -16.83 -29.42 -11.31
N LEU A 48 -16.00 -30.45 -11.49
CA LEU A 48 -14.53 -30.36 -11.36
C LEU A 48 -13.89 -29.50 -12.46
N LEU A 49 -14.42 -29.50 -13.67
CA LEU A 49 -14.00 -28.64 -14.77
C LEU A 49 -14.41 -27.18 -14.56
N LEU A 50 -15.56 -26.94 -13.96
CA LEU A 50 -16.02 -25.60 -13.57
C LEU A 50 -15.26 -25.05 -12.34
N PHE A 51 -14.65 -25.91 -11.52
CA PHE A 51 -13.85 -25.55 -10.35
C PHE A 51 -12.34 -25.46 -10.61
N SER A 52 -11.87 -25.70 -11.83
CA SER A 52 -10.51 -25.24 -12.23
C SER A 52 -10.52 -23.72 -12.48
N ILE A 53 -10.99 -22.97 -11.48
CA ILE A 53 -10.80 -21.52 -11.44
C ILE A 53 -9.31 -21.33 -11.19
N SER A 54 -8.56 -21.08 -12.25
CA SER A 54 -7.20 -20.56 -12.11
C SER A 54 -7.28 -19.30 -11.26
N LEU A 55 -6.70 -19.32 -10.07
CA LEU A 55 -6.54 -18.13 -9.25
C LEU A 55 -5.71 -17.14 -10.07
N ARG A 56 -6.29 -16.01 -10.40
CA ARG A 56 -5.57 -14.93 -11.07
C ARG A 56 -5.15 -13.94 -10.01
N ALA A 57 -3.86 -13.72 -9.89
CA ALA A 57 -3.30 -12.71 -9.01
C ALA A 57 -2.78 -11.54 -9.81
N ASP A 58 -2.87 -10.37 -9.24
CA ASP A 58 -2.17 -9.21 -9.69
C ASP A 58 -1.32 -8.61 -8.56
N TRP A 59 -0.20 -8.03 -8.93
CA TRP A 59 0.63 -7.25 -8.03
C TRP A 59 0.06 -5.84 -7.98
N GLN A 60 -0.65 -5.54 -6.91
CA GLN A 60 -1.42 -4.32 -6.77
C GLN A 60 -0.61 -3.23 -6.06
N ARG A 61 -0.75 -2.00 -6.58
CA ARG A 61 -0.29 -0.81 -5.87
C ARG A 61 -1.09 -0.61 -4.59
N PRO A 62 -0.51 -0.01 -3.55
CA PRO A 62 -1.24 0.33 -2.34
C PRO A 62 -2.38 1.29 -2.64
N ILE A 63 -3.56 0.95 -2.17
CA ILE A 63 -4.76 1.79 -2.20
C ILE A 63 -5.21 2.02 -0.76
N MET A 64 -5.31 3.29 -0.38
CA MET A 64 -5.90 3.67 0.90
C MET A 64 -7.41 3.84 0.72
N ASN A 65 -8.16 3.00 1.41
CA ASN A 65 -9.61 3.01 1.38
C ASN A 65 -10.16 3.73 2.63
N TYR A 66 -10.71 4.92 2.44
CA TYR A 66 -11.40 5.66 3.49
C TYR A 66 -12.90 5.39 3.40
N THR A 67 -13.40 4.59 4.33
CA THR A 67 -14.82 4.24 4.37
C THR A 67 -15.65 5.36 4.98
N ARG A 68 -16.96 5.35 4.75
CA ARG A 68 -17.89 6.27 5.40
C ARG A 68 -17.77 6.30 6.92
N HIS A 69 -17.41 5.18 7.54
CA HIS A 69 -17.18 5.11 9.00
C HIS A 69 -15.93 5.86 9.43
N THR A 70 -14.92 5.94 8.55
CA THR A 70 -13.67 6.66 8.79
C THR A 70 -13.90 8.17 8.77
N TYR A 71 -14.52 8.70 7.70
CA TYR A 71 -14.73 10.15 7.56
C TYR A 71 -16.07 10.66 8.13
N LYS A 72 -16.95 9.79 8.60
CA LYS A 72 -18.20 10.09 9.35
C LYS A 72 -19.15 11.07 8.66
N ALA A 73 -19.27 11.02 7.33
CA ALA A 73 -20.13 11.92 6.56
C ALA A 73 -21.05 11.17 5.57
N GLY A 74 -21.46 11.83 4.48
CA GLY A 74 -22.29 11.24 3.43
C GLY A 74 -21.50 10.22 2.59
N ASN A 75 -22.21 9.37 1.85
CA ASN A 75 -21.58 8.33 1.01
C ASN A 75 -20.95 8.90 -0.27
N GLN A 76 -21.58 9.89 -0.93
CA GLN A 76 -21.15 10.40 -2.24
C GLN A 76 -20.14 11.54 -2.11
N ASN A 77 -19.06 11.47 -2.88
CA ASN A 77 -17.94 12.39 -2.90
C ASN A 77 -17.77 12.95 -4.32
N TRP A 78 -18.24 14.16 -4.56
CA TRP A 78 -18.47 14.70 -5.90
C TRP A 78 -17.35 15.52 -6.51
N ASN A 79 -16.49 16.08 -5.68
CA ASN A 79 -15.32 16.82 -6.12
C ASN A 79 -14.23 16.77 -5.05
N ILE A 80 -12.96 16.77 -5.48
CA ILE A 80 -11.79 16.72 -4.60
C ILE A 80 -10.80 17.79 -5.05
N ARG A 81 -10.21 18.52 -4.09
CA ARG A 81 -9.13 19.48 -4.33
C ARG A 81 -8.10 19.38 -3.21
N GLN A 82 -6.85 19.65 -3.55
CA GLN A 82 -5.77 19.86 -2.59
C GLN A 82 -5.51 21.36 -2.47
N HIS A 83 -5.43 21.85 -1.23
CA HIS A 83 -5.10 23.23 -0.92
C HIS A 83 -3.57 23.39 -0.80
N ASP A 84 -3.03 24.62 -0.93
CA ASP A 84 -1.60 24.92 -0.83
C ASP A 84 -0.94 24.51 0.49
N ASN A 85 -1.73 24.36 1.57
CA ASN A 85 -1.28 23.78 2.83
C ASN A 85 -1.09 22.25 2.77
N GLY A 86 -1.36 21.63 1.63
CA GLY A 86 -1.28 20.20 1.39
C GLY A 86 -2.52 19.40 1.79
N TRP A 87 -3.54 20.01 2.43
CA TRP A 87 -4.74 19.30 2.87
C TRP A 87 -5.72 19.01 1.75
N ILE A 88 -6.51 17.96 1.94
CA ILE A 88 -7.50 17.51 0.96
C ILE A 88 -8.89 17.98 1.38
N TYR A 89 -9.57 18.63 0.46
CA TYR A 89 -10.95 19.06 0.63
C TYR A 89 -11.87 18.34 -0.34
N ILE A 90 -13.06 17.96 0.13
CA ILE A 90 -13.98 17.13 -0.66
C ILE A 90 -15.40 17.66 -0.53
N ALA A 91 -16.06 17.86 -1.68
CA ALA A 91 -17.50 18.14 -1.73
C ALA A 91 -18.28 16.84 -1.51
N ASN A 92 -18.87 16.70 -0.33
CA ASN A 92 -19.63 15.52 0.10
C ASN A 92 -21.11 15.87 0.26
N ASN A 93 -22.01 14.92 0.11
CA ASN A 93 -23.46 15.13 0.27
C ASN A 93 -23.87 15.81 1.59
N LYS A 94 -23.02 15.79 2.61
CA LYS A 94 -23.27 16.45 3.92
C LYS A 94 -22.56 17.77 4.11
N GLY A 95 -21.81 18.25 3.10
CA GLY A 95 -21.07 19.50 3.17
C GLY A 95 -19.61 19.34 2.71
N LEU A 96 -18.74 20.17 3.24
CA LEU A 96 -17.31 20.12 2.98
C LEU A 96 -16.63 19.14 3.95
N LEU A 97 -15.86 18.20 3.43
CA LEU A 97 -14.89 17.41 4.20
C LEU A 97 -13.51 18.03 4.09
N GLU A 98 -12.77 18.03 5.18
CA GLU A 98 -11.36 18.40 5.28
C GLU A 98 -10.57 17.22 5.82
N PHE A 99 -9.45 16.90 5.19
CA PHE A 99 -8.52 15.87 5.65
C PHE A 99 -7.09 16.39 5.68
N ASP A 100 -6.45 16.31 6.84
CA ASP A 100 -5.10 16.82 7.09
C ASP A 100 -4.01 15.76 7.12
N GLY A 101 -4.35 14.53 6.70
CA GLY A 101 -3.47 13.34 6.77
C GLY A 101 -3.70 12.49 8.01
N VAL A 102 -4.36 13.03 9.04
CA VAL A 102 -4.63 12.33 10.32
C VAL A 102 -6.12 12.35 10.65
N ALA A 103 -6.74 13.51 10.63
CA ALA A 103 -8.12 13.72 11.09
C ALA A 103 -9.04 14.19 9.96
N TRP A 104 -10.28 13.69 10.00
CA TRP A 104 -11.37 14.12 9.15
C TRP A 104 -12.26 15.12 9.89
N ASN A 105 -12.50 16.30 9.30
CA ASN A 105 -13.46 17.27 9.77
C ASN A 105 -14.58 17.44 8.74
N THR A 106 -15.82 17.65 9.22
CA THR A 106 -16.99 17.89 8.36
C THR A 106 -17.57 19.25 8.68
N TYR A 107 -17.71 20.10 7.66
CA TYR A 107 -18.35 21.41 7.75
C TYR A 107 -19.69 21.34 7.01
N PRO A 108 -20.82 21.26 7.72
CA PRO A 108 -22.13 21.11 7.10
C PRO A 108 -22.58 22.39 6.41
N ILE A 109 -23.24 22.25 5.26
CA ILE A 109 -23.94 23.33 4.59
C ILE A 109 -25.44 23.08 4.74
N ARG A 110 -26.14 24.09 5.23
CA ARG A 110 -27.58 23.99 5.50
C ARG A 110 -28.36 23.82 4.20
N ASN A 111 -29.23 22.79 4.17
CA ASN A 111 -30.16 22.53 3.06
C ASN A 111 -29.53 22.27 1.67
N ALA A 112 -28.22 22.02 1.59
CA ALA A 112 -27.58 21.76 0.29
C ALA A 112 -26.82 20.44 0.26
N LYS A 113 -27.03 19.69 -0.84
CA LYS A 113 -26.16 18.58 -1.20
C LYS A 113 -25.08 19.14 -2.11
N THR A 114 -23.84 19.15 -1.63
CA THR A 114 -22.72 19.73 -2.38
C THR A 114 -22.30 18.85 -3.56
N ARG A 115 -21.85 19.47 -4.64
CA ARG A 115 -21.43 18.81 -5.89
C ARG A 115 -20.11 19.33 -6.41
N ALA A 116 -19.85 20.63 -6.30
CA ALA A 116 -18.72 21.31 -6.86
C ALA A 116 -17.85 21.94 -5.79
N LEU A 117 -16.56 21.94 -6.00
CA LEU A 117 -15.54 22.48 -5.12
C LEU A 117 -14.39 23.05 -5.96
N GLU A 118 -13.91 24.24 -5.60
CA GLU A 118 -12.70 24.84 -6.16
C GLU A 118 -12.01 25.73 -5.16
N ILE A 119 -10.67 25.82 -5.24
CA ILE A 119 -9.89 26.71 -4.39
C ILE A 119 -9.54 27.95 -5.20
N GLY A 120 -9.96 29.11 -4.70
CA GLY A 120 -9.67 30.39 -5.34
C GLY A 120 -8.24 30.84 -5.14
N SER A 121 -7.78 31.78 -5.99
CA SER A 121 -6.48 32.44 -5.83
C SER A 121 -6.39 33.31 -4.55
N ASP A 122 -7.52 33.55 -3.91
CA ASP A 122 -7.66 34.22 -2.62
C ASP A 122 -7.65 33.24 -1.42
N ASN A 123 -7.29 31.98 -1.66
CA ASN A 123 -7.26 30.91 -0.69
C ASN A 123 -8.62 30.55 -0.08
N ARG A 124 -9.74 31.06 -0.61
CA ARG A 124 -11.08 30.66 -0.19
C ARG A 124 -11.47 29.34 -0.86
N ILE A 125 -12.21 28.52 -0.11
CA ILE A 125 -12.71 27.25 -0.61
C ILE A 125 -14.13 27.46 -1.11
N TYR A 126 -14.28 27.64 -2.43
CA TYR A 126 -15.57 27.84 -3.07
C TYR A 126 -16.29 26.51 -3.22
N ILE A 127 -17.57 26.50 -2.87
CA ILE A 127 -18.39 25.29 -2.89
C ILE A 127 -19.78 25.58 -3.42
N GLY A 128 -20.34 24.61 -4.15
CA GLY A 128 -21.65 24.70 -4.74
C GLY A 128 -22.41 23.38 -4.69
N GLY A 129 -23.72 23.47 -4.69
CA GLY A 129 -24.59 22.29 -4.63
C GLY A 129 -26.01 22.58 -5.10
N MET A 130 -26.97 21.86 -4.54
CA MET A 130 -28.39 22.04 -4.89
C MET A 130 -28.92 23.34 -4.28
N GLY A 131 -29.30 24.29 -5.14
CA GLY A 131 -29.99 25.52 -4.76
C GLY A 131 -29.11 26.60 -4.14
N GLN A 132 -27.83 26.37 -3.89
CA GLN A 132 -26.96 27.39 -3.31
C GLN A 132 -25.48 27.20 -3.65
N PHE A 133 -24.72 28.29 -3.52
CA PHE A 133 -23.27 28.35 -3.63
C PHE A 133 -22.69 29.42 -2.70
N GLY A 134 -21.42 29.26 -2.36
CA GLY A 134 -20.70 30.16 -1.47
C GLY A 134 -19.26 29.77 -1.31
N TYR A 135 -18.65 30.18 -0.20
CA TYR A 135 -17.27 29.83 0.12
C TYR A 135 -17.09 29.62 1.63
N PHE A 136 -16.05 28.88 1.95
CA PHE A 136 -15.51 28.77 3.30
C PHE A 136 -14.25 29.63 3.45
N CYS A 137 -14.10 30.24 4.61
CA CYS A 137 -12.89 30.92 5.04
C CYS A 137 -12.55 30.52 6.48
N PRO A 138 -11.29 30.73 6.94
CA PRO A 138 -10.90 30.44 8.31
C PRO A 138 -11.73 31.19 9.31
N SER A 139 -12.18 30.49 10.36
CA SER A 139 -12.86 31.06 11.50
C SER A 139 -11.85 31.54 12.53
N PRO A 140 -12.08 32.71 13.19
CA PRO A 140 -11.26 33.18 14.31
C PRO A 140 -11.21 32.19 15.49
N LEU A 141 -12.24 31.38 15.65
CA LEU A 141 -12.33 30.35 16.69
C LEU A 141 -11.76 29.01 16.29
N GLY A 142 -11.16 28.93 15.10
CA GLY A 142 -10.66 27.70 14.49
C GLY A 142 -11.70 26.99 13.63
N GLY A 143 -11.20 26.24 12.64
CA GLY A 143 -12.05 25.63 11.62
C GLY A 143 -12.43 26.59 10.49
N LEU A 144 -13.57 26.36 9.85
CA LEU A 144 -14.02 27.10 8.68
C LEU A 144 -15.45 27.65 8.87
N ASP A 145 -15.65 28.90 8.51
CA ASP A 145 -16.95 29.57 8.46
C ASP A 145 -17.48 29.64 7.03
N TYR A 146 -18.77 29.33 6.84
CA TYR A 146 -19.41 29.34 5.53
C TYR A 146 -20.13 30.68 5.29
N THR A 147 -19.86 31.27 4.12
CA THR A 147 -20.58 32.45 3.60
C THR A 147 -21.38 32.03 2.37
N CYS A 148 -22.71 32.18 2.45
CA CYS A 148 -23.60 31.88 1.32
C CYS A 148 -23.65 33.09 0.37
N LEU A 149 -23.15 32.93 -0.85
CA LEU A 149 -23.20 33.98 -1.86
C LEU A 149 -24.55 34.03 -2.58
N SER A 150 -25.21 32.88 -2.75
CA SER A 150 -26.50 32.82 -3.43
C SER A 150 -27.64 33.55 -2.71
N ASP A 151 -27.50 33.83 -1.41
CA ASP A 151 -28.50 34.62 -0.64
C ASP A 151 -28.58 36.08 -1.10
N SER A 152 -27.57 36.61 -1.80
CA SER A 152 -27.57 37.94 -2.37
C SER A 152 -28.32 38.03 -3.72
N LEU A 153 -28.74 36.92 -4.29
CA LEU A 153 -29.46 36.89 -5.55
C LEU A 153 -30.96 37.24 -5.32
N PRO A 154 -31.60 37.86 -6.31
CA PRO A 154 -33.06 38.07 -6.26
C PRO A 154 -33.82 36.75 -6.09
N SER A 155 -34.88 36.73 -5.29
CA SER A 155 -35.70 35.53 -5.03
C SER A 155 -36.32 34.89 -6.29
N THR A 156 -36.39 35.65 -7.38
CA THR A 156 -36.86 35.18 -8.70
C THR A 156 -35.84 34.33 -9.43
N VAL A 157 -34.55 34.33 -9.00
CA VAL A 157 -33.47 33.60 -9.67
C VAL A 157 -33.32 32.20 -9.06
N SER A 158 -33.60 31.16 -9.83
CA SER A 158 -33.32 29.79 -9.44
C SER A 158 -31.87 29.47 -9.69
N VAL A 159 -31.17 29.02 -8.66
CA VAL A 159 -29.74 28.60 -8.77
C VAL A 159 -29.58 27.28 -9.51
N GLY A 160 -30.50 26.34 -9.33
CA GLY A 160 -30.35 24.96 -9.87
C GLY A 160 -29.30 24.16 -9.12
N ILE A 161 -28.65 23.21 -9.79
CA ILE A 161 -27.55 22.39 -9.25
C ILE A 161 -26.23 22.95 -9.77
N ILE A 162 -25.32 23.30 -8.87
CA ILE A 162 -23.98 23.72 -9.25
C ILE A 162 -23.12 22.46 -9.46
N TRP A 163 -22.72 22.19 -10.71
CA TRP A 163 -21.96 21.02 -11.11
C TRP A 163 -20.45 21.23 -11.15
N ASN A 164 -20.02 22.45 -11.47
CA ASN A 164 -18.60 22.78 -11.55
C ASN A 164 -18.36 24.22 -11.09
N ILE A 165 -17.14 24.51 -10.64
CA ILE A 165 -16.70 25.86 -10.31
C ILE A 165 -15.41 26.10 -11.09
N LEU A 166 -15.34 27.22 -11.80
CA LEU A 166 -14.21 27.65 -12.59
C LEU A 166 -13.55 28.83 -11.90
N SER A 167 -12.25 28.76 -11.69
CA SER A 167 -11.44 29.83 -11.13
C SER A 167 -10.50 30.40 -12.20
N ASP A 168 -10.53 31.70 -12.36
CA ASP A 168 -9.56 32.47 -13.13
C ASP A 168 -9.13 33.65 -12.26
N LYS A 169 -7.87 34.05 -12.29
CA LYS A 169 -7.17 35.03 -11.42
C LYS A 169 -8.05 35.90 -10.49
N ASN A 170 -9.10 36.54 -11.03
CA ASN A 170 -9.98 37.44 -10.29
C ASN A 170 -11.47 37.10 -10.42
N ARG A 171 -11.82 35.99 -11.07
CA ARG A 171 -13.19 35.62 -11.34
C ARG A 171 -13.47 34.17 -10.96
N ILE A 172 -14.52 33.95 -10.19
CA ILE A 172 -15.03 32.62 -9.83
C ILE A 172 -16.39 32.45 -10.48
N CYS A 173 -16.54 31.42 -11.34
CA CYS A 173 -17.81 31.15 -12.02
C CYS A 173 -18.38 29.81 -11.56
N PHE A 174 -19.58 29.83 -11.00
CA PHE A 174 -20.35 28.66 -10.58
C PHE A 174 -21.23 28.21 -11.75
N GLN A 175 -20.98 27.02 -12.27
CA GLN A 175 -21.73 26.44 -13.37
C GLN A 175 -22.93 25.67 -12.87
N SER A 176 -24.13 26.06 -13.29
CA SER A 176 -25.34 25.25 -13.15
C SER A 176 -25.69 24.50 -14.45
N ASP A 177 -26.88 23.92 -14.52
CA ASP A 177 -27.32 23.13 -15.69
C ASP A 177 -27.34 23.95 -16.98
N ARG A 178 -27.72 25.24 -16.89
CA ARG A 178 -27.89 26.15 -18.08
C ARG A 178 -27.41 27.57 -17.80
N ARG A 179 -26.60 27.80 -16.79
CA ARG A 179 -26.23 29.13 -16.35
C ARG A 179 -24.89 29.15 -15.62
N PHE A 180 -24.16 30.24 -15.75
CA PHE A 180 -23.01 30.56 -14.91
C PHE A 180 -23.35 31.78 -14.05
N PHE A 181 -22.99 31.69 -12.74
CA PHE A 181 -22.95 32.80 -11.83
C PHE A 181 -21.49 33.17 -11.59
N CYS A 182 -21.08 34.33 -12.08
CA CYS A 182 -19.68 34.74 -12.02
C CYS A 182 -19.49 35.85 -10.99
N LEU A 183 -18.69 35.55 -9.96
CA LEU A 183 -18.26 36.50 -8.92
C LEU A 183 -16.99 37.21 -9.41
N GLU A 184 -17.05 38.53 -9.50
CA GLU A 184 -15.92 39.41 -9.87
C GLU A 184 -16.01 40.70 -9.08
N ASN A 185 -14.94 41.09 -8.40
CA ASN A 185 -14.87 42.29 -7.57
C ASN A 185 -16.05 42.45 -6.57
N GLY A 186 -16.47 41.32 -5.93
CA GLY A 186 -17.55 41.25 -4.98
C GLY A 186 -18.97 41.33 -5.57
N LYS A 187 -19.11 41.41 -6.90
CA LYS A 187 -20.38 41.42 -7.61
C LYS A 187 -20.64 40.13 -8.33
N ILE A 188 -21.87 39.63 -8.31
CA ILE A 188 -22.32 38.45 -9.02
C ILE A 188 -23.02 38.87 -10.29
N SER A 189 -22.48 38.41 -11.44
CA SER A 189 -23.13 38.53 -12.75
C SER A 189 -23.64 37.15 -13.17
N GLN A 190 -24.60 37.14 -14.11
CA GLN A 190 -25.22 35.93 -14.61
C GLN A 190 -25.01 35.83 -16.11
N ILE A 191 -24.64 34.62 -16.59
CA ILE A 191 -24.53 34.29 -18.00
C ILE A 191 -25.47 33.13 -18.29
N ASP A 192 -26.53 33.36 -19.02
CA ASP A 192 -27.48 32.32 -19.40
C ASP A 192 -26.98 31.57 -20.65
N VAL A 193 -27.14 30.24 -20.65
CA VAL A 193 -26.76 29.37 -21.73
C VAL A 193 -28.00 28.64 -22.25
N PHE A 194 -28.30 28.80 -23.52
CA PHE A 194 -29.49 28.21 -24.16
C PHE A 194 -29.29 26.76 -24.60
N SER A 195 -28.49 25.99 -23.83
CA SER A 195 -28.26 24.58 -24.06
C SER A 195 -27.83 23.91 -22.75
N ASP A 196 -27.98 22.59 -22.64
CA ASP A 196 -27.48 21.86 -21.48
C ASP A 196 -25.95 21.85 -21.48
N ILE A 197 -25.33 22.18 -20.36
CA ILE A 197 -23.90 22.22 -20.16
C ILE A 197 -23.43 20.85 -19.63
N TYR A 198 -22.45 20.25 -20.30
CA TYR A 198 -21.93 18.93 -19.89
C TYR A 198 -20.64 19.06 -19.06
N SER A 199 -19.69 19.87 -19.55
CA SER A 199 -18.42 20.10 -18.88
C SER A 199 -17.88 21.47 -19.23
N SER A 200 -17.08 22.07 -18.36
CA SER A 200 -16.44 23.36 -18.59
C SER A 200 -15.02 23.40 -18.05
N LEU A 201 -14.19 24.24 -18.67
CA LEU A 201 -12.77 24.37 -18.34
C LEU A 201 -12.28 25.79 -18.65
N VAL A 202 -11.39 26.30 -17.80
CA VAL A 202 -10.63 27.53 -18.08
C VAL A 202 -9.20 27.15 -18.48
N VAL A 203 -8.78 27.60 -19.64
CA VAL A 203 -7.42 27.42 -20.16
C VAL A 203 -6.92 28.72 -20.78
N ARG A 204 -5.77 29.22 -20.29
CA ARG A 204 -5.14 30.47 -20.81
C ARG A 204 -6.10 31.64 -20.87
N ASN A 205 -6.86 31.86 -19.80
CA ASN A 205 -7.90 32.91 -19.66
C ASN A 205 -9.08 32.75 -20.65
N LYS A 206 -9.22 31.62 -21.32
CA LYS A 206 -10.36 31.30 -22.17
C LYS A 206 -11.27 30.29 -21.46
N PHE A 207 -12.58 30.60 -21.43
CA PHE A 207 -13.58 29.72 -20.86
C PHE A 207 -14.17 28.86 -21.98
N TYR A 208 -13.95 27.57 -21.89
CA TYR A 208 -14.54 26.57 -22.77
C TYR A 208 -15.63 25.79 -22.05
N MET A 209 -16.64 25.40 -22.78
CA MET A 209 -17.63 24.42 -22.31
C MET A 209 -18.03 23.47 -23.43
N THR A 210 -18.46 22.28 -23.07
CA THR A 210 -19.15 21.35 -23.95
C THR A 210 -20.62 21.34 -23.62
N SER A 211 -21.45 21.36 -24.66
CA SER A 211 -22.91 21.43 -24.53
C SER A 211 -23.61 20.56 -25.57
N SER A 212 -24.91 20.52 -25.54
CA SER A 212 -25.70 19.87 -26.58
C SER A 212 -25.52 20.49 -27.99
N LYS A 213 -24.89 21.66 -28.08
CA LYS A 213 -24.58 22.37 -29.35
C LYS A 213 -23.13 22.24 -29.82
N GLY A 214 -22.28 21.47 -29.10
CA GLY A 214 -20.88 21.29 -29.42
C GLY A 214 -19.93 21.91 -28.38
N LEU A 215 -18.66 22.11 -28.78
CA LEU A 215 -17.70 22.88 -28.03
C LEU A 215 -17.98 24.37 -28.21
N MET A 216 -18.01 25.10 -27.10
CA MET A 216 -18.28 26.54 -27.06
C MET A 216 -17.18 27.27 -26.31
N ILE A 217 -16.97 28.55 -26.67
CA ILE A 217 -16.03 29.45 -26.01
C ILE A 217 -16.75 30.73 -25.57
N LEU A 218 -16.42 31.24 -24.39
CA LEU A 218 -16.97 32.52 -23.93
C LEU A 218 -16.32 33.68 -24.65
N ASN A 219 -17.15 34.50 -25.28
CA ASN A 219 -16.78 35.76 -25.93
C ASN A 219 -17.60 36.91 -25.31
N GLY A 220 -16.95 37.76 -24.50
CA GLY A 220 -17.65 38.77 -23.73
C GLY A 220 -18.59 38.15 -22.68
N THR A 221 -19.89 38.30 -22.88
CA THR A 221 -20.94 37.76 -22.01
C THR A 221 -21.72 36.60 -22.64
N GLU A 222 -21.31 36.11 -23.81
CA GLU A 222 -22.01 35.04 -24.50
C GLU A 222 -21.09 33.89 -24.90
N PHE A 223 -21.61 32.66 -24.84
CA PHE A 223 -20.91 31.49 -25.35
C PHE A 223 -21.23 31.29 -26.83
N ILE A 224 -20.19 31.32 -27.66
CA ILE A 224 -20.28 31.09 -29.10
C ILE A 224 -19.76 29.71 -29.45
N PRO A 225 -20.37 29.02 -30.44
CA PRO A 225 -19.90 27.72 -30.92
C PRO A 225 -18.48 27.84 -31.50
N VAL A 226 -17.68 26.82 -31.30
CA VAL A 226 -16.41 26.63 -32.00
C VAL A 226 -16.65 25.87 -33.28
N ASP A 227 -16.18 26.42 -34.42
CA ASP A 227 -16.37 25.80 -35.72
C ASP A 227 -15.85 24.37 -35.79
N ASN A 228 -16.49 23.53 -36.60
CA ASN A 228 -16.14 22.12 -36.85
C ASN A 228 -16.12 21.23 -35.59
N THR A 229 -16.95 21.54 -34.57
CA THR A 229 -17.06 20.77 -33.33
C THR A 229 -18.48 20.28 -33.03
N SER A 230 -19.40 20.39 -33.97
CA SER A 230 -20.83 20.03 -33.80
C SER A 230 -21.09 18.56 -33.51
N ASP A 231 -20.13 17.66 -33.84
CA ASP A 231 -20.21 16.23 -33.51
C ASP A 231 -20.22 15.98 -31.99
N ILE A 232 -19.58 16.87 -31.21
CA ILE A 232 -19.77 16.92 -29.76
C ILE A 232 -21.13 17.56 -29.48
N GLY A 233 -21.95 16.90 -28.70
CA GLY A 233 -23.21 17.44 -28.23
C GLY A 233 -24.44 16.81 -28.87
N SER A 234 -24.52 16.69 -30.19
CA SER A 234 -25.64 16.02 -30.84
C SER A 234 -25.56 14.49 -30.71
N THR A 235 -24.36 13.92 -30.88
CA THR A 235 -24.10 12.47 -30.84
C THR A 235 -23.17 12.04 -29.72
N VAL A 236 -22.41 12.97 -29.15
CA VAL A 236 -21.35 12.69 -28.14
C VAL A 236 -21.60 13.50 -26.88
N LYS A 237 -22.10 12.85 -25.82
CA LYS A 237 -22.14 13.44 -24.46
C LYS A 237 -20.76 13.39 -23.82
N THR A 238 -20.34 14.48 -23.19
CA THR A 238 -19.02 14.57 -22.58
C THR A 238 -19.07 14.32 -21.07
N GLY A 239 -18.04 13.63 -20.56
CA GLY A 239 -17.80 13.42 -19.15
C GLY A 239 -16.67 14.28 -18.59
N GLY A 240 -15.89 14.95 -19.46
CA GLY A 240 -14.79 15.81 -19.03
C GLY A 240 -14.17 16.61 -20.17
N LEU A 241 -13.52 17.71 -19.79
CA LEU A 241 -12.75 18.58 -20.69
C LEU A 241 -11.43 18.89 -20.00
N LEU A 242 -10.29 18.64 -20.66
CA LEU A 242 -8.96 18.77 -20.10
C LEU A 242 -8.03 19.50 -21.07
N SER A 243 -6.96 20.09 -20.54
CA SER A 243 -5.90 20.68 -21.34
C SER A 243 -4.65 19.81 -21.29
N TYR A 244 -4.11 19.45 -22.44
CA TYR A 244 -2.85 18.73 -22.56
C TYR A 244 -1.98 19.40 -23.62
N GLN A 245 -0.80 19.88 -23.22
CA GLN A 245 0.06 20.70 -24.07
C GLN A 245 -0.74 21.93 -24.60
N ASP A 246 -0.87 22.08 -25.91
CA ASP A 246 -1.59 23.19 -26.55
C ASP A 246 -2.99 22.77 -27.06
N LYS A 247 -3.47 21.58 -26.68
CA LYS A 247 -4.70 20.96 -27.16
C LYS A 247 -5.71 20.78 -26.05
N LEU A 248 -6.98 20.71 -26.41
CA LEU A 248 -8.05 20.29 -25.52
C LEU A 248 -8.36 18.81 -25.76
N ILE A 249 -8.40 18.03 -24.68
CA ILE A 249 -8.90 16.67 -24.69
C ILE A 249 -10.35 16.70 -24.24
N VAL A 250 -11.23 16.19 -25.07
CA VAL A 250 -12.65 16.01 -24.77
C VAL A 250 -12.89 14.54 -24.47
N VAL A 251 -13.33 14.26 -23.25
CA VAL A 251 -13.63 12.90 -22.78
C VAL A 251 -15.10 12.64 -23.02
N SER A 252 -15.42 11.74 -23.95
CA SER A 252 -16.81 11.32 -24.19
C SER A 252 -17.24 10.29 -23.16
N ARG A 253 -18.54 10.26 -22.86
CA ARG A 253 -19.09 9.24 -21.93
C ARG A 253 -18.99 7.81 -22.46
N ASP A 254 -19.06 7.62 -23.79
CA ASP A 254 -19.17 6.30 -24.41
C ASP A 254 -18.45 6.16 -25.77
N LYS A 255 -17.87 7.25 -26.30
CA LYS A 255 -17.21 7.26 -27.61
C LYS A 255 -15.69 7.37 -27.58
N GLY A 256 -15.09 7.34 -26.37
CA GLY A 256 -13.64 7.51 -26.20
C GLY A 256 -13.21 8.97 -26.16
N LEU A 257 -11.99 9.23 -26.60
CA LEU A 257 -11.36 10.54 -26.52
C LEU A 257 -11.41 11.28 -27.83
N PHE A 258 -11.51 12.61 -27.75
CA PHE A 258 -11.37 13.52 -28.89
C PHE A 258 -10.36 14.60 -28.54
N VAL A 259 -9.63 15.08 -29.52
CA VAL A 259 -8.66 16.17 -29.40
C VAL A 259 -9.04 17.32 -30.30
N TYR A 260 -9.11 18.52 -29.71
CA TYR A 260 -9.25 19.77 -30.42
C TYR A 260 -7.89 20.51 -30.41
N ASP A 261 -7.31 20.77 -31.58
CA ASP A 261 -5.99 21.36 -31.78
C ASP A 261 -6.02 22.90 -31.95
N GLY A 262 -7.18 23.52 -31.76
CA GLY A 262 -7.43 24.94 -31.98
C GLY A 262 -8.11 25.22 -33.33
N SER A 263 -8.21 24.25 -34.24
CA SER A 263 -8.84 24.37 -35.55
C SER A 263 -9.85 23.27 -35.85
N VAL A 264 -9.50 22.02 -35.52
CA VAL A 264 -10.32 20.84 -35.86
C VAL A 264 -10.41 19.91 -34.67
N LEU A 265 -11.61 19.36 -34.48
CA LEU A 265 -11.85 18.26 -33.52
C LEU A 265 -11.69 16.91 -34.23
N ARG A 266 -10.89 16.03 -33.68
CA ARG A 266 -10.65 14.69 -34.21
C ARG A 266 -10.78 13.63 -33.11
N LYS A 267 -11.29 12.45 -33.48
CA LYS A 267 -11.23 11.30 -32.57
C LYS A 267 -9.75 10.94 -32.30
N TYR A 268 -9.45 10.69 -31.06
CA TYR A 268 -8.13 10.27 -30.59
C TYR A 268 -8.20 8.80 -30.14
N ALA A 269 -7.83 7.91 -31.06
CA ALA A 269 -7.80 6.48 -30.78
C ALA A 269 -6.67 6.12 -29.83
N THR A 270 -6.97 5.35 -28.79
CA THR A 270 -6.04 4.98 -27.73
C THR A 270 -6.30 3.56 -27.22
N ALA A 271 -5.35 3.01 -26.47
CA ALA A 271 -5.51 1.73 -25.78
C ALA A 271 -6.67 1.71 -24.77
N ALA A 272 -7.23 2.87 -24.39
CA ALA A 272 -8.37 2.98 -23.49
C ALA A 272 -9.75 2.90 -24.20
N ASP A 273 -9.82 2.84 -25.52
CA ASP A 273 -11.08 2.92 -26.29
C ASP A 273 -12.10 1.82 -25.91
N ASP A 274 -11.62 0.60 -25.66
CA ASP A 274 -12.47 -0.51 -25.22
C ASP A 274 -13.07 -0.24 -23.84
N PHE A 275 -12.26 0.26 -22.90
CA PHE A 275 -12.75 0.67 -21.58
C PHE A 275 -13.77 1.80 -21.66
N CYS A 276 -13.48 2.82 -22.46
CA CYS A 276 -14.36 3.98 -22.65
C CYS A 276 -15.73 3.61 -23.22
N SER A 277 -15.76 2.70 -24.20
CA SER A 277 -16.99 2.29 -24.87
C SER A 277 -17.92 1.46 -24.01
N ARG A 278 -17.35 0.71 -23.03
CA ARG A 278 -18.12 -0.25 -22.20
C ARG A 278 -18.56 0.29 -20.84
N ASN A 279 -17.92 1.35 -20.31
CA ASN A 279 -18.02 1.64 -18.87
C ASN A 279 -18.63 2.99 -18.49
N GLN A 280 -19.14 3.77 -19.44
CA GLN A 280 -19.73 5.10 -19.20
C GLN A 280 -18.85 6.03 -18.36
N LEU A 281 -17.97 6.77 -19.03
CA LEU A 281 -17.06 7.72 -18.36
C LEU A 281 -17.85 8.86 -17.72
N PHE A 282 -17.44 9.26 -16.53
CA PHE A 282 -18.09 10.30 -15.75
C PHE A 282 -17.17 11.46 -15.41
N CYS A 283 -15.90 11.20 -15.13
CA CYS A 283 -14.90 12.19 -14.75
C CYS A 283 -13.52 11.84 -15.31
N ALA A 284 -12.64 12.82 -15.37
CA ALA A 284 -11.26 12.63 -15.79
C ALA A 284 -10.32 13.57 -15.04
N ALA A 285 -9.07 13.15 -14.87
CA ALA A 285 -8.00 13.96 -14.32
C ALA A 285 -6.70 13.70 -15.09
N LEU A 286 -5.87 14.73 -15.23
CA LEU A 286 -4.61 14.67 -15.96
C LEU A 286 -3.48 15.24 -15.11
N LYS A 287 -2.36 14.52 -15.07
CA LYS A 287 -1.09 15.03 -14.52
C LYS A 287 0.04 14.62 -15.46
N ASP A 288 0.77 15.59 -15.98
CA ASP A 288 1.80 15.39 -17.02
C ASP A 288 1.26 14.67 -18.25
N SER A 289 1.64 13.40 -18.46
CA SER A 289 1.12 12.55 -19.54
C SER A 289 0.20 11.44 -19.04
N LEU A 290 -0.10 11.37 -17.77
CA LEU A 290 -0.95 10.33 -17.20
C LEU A 290 -2.40 10.85 -17.10
N LEU A 291 -3.26 10.28 -17.93
CA LEU A 291 -4.69 10.57 -17.96
C LEU A 291 -5.43 9.48 -17.17
N ALA A 292 -6.17 9.88 -16.15
CA ALA A 292 -7.08 9.02 -15.42
C ALA A 292 -8.51 9.25 -15.94
N LEU A 293 -9.20 8.15 -16.27
CA LEU A 293 -10.57 8.13 -16.77
C LEU A 293 -11.45 7.37 -15.78
N GLY A 294 -12.37 8.06 -15.13
CA GLY A 294 -13.28 7.49 -14.14
C GLY A 294 -14.62 7.10 -14.75
N SER A 295 -15.10 5.91 -14.40
CA SER A 295 -16.32 5.36 -14.94
C SER A 295 -17.41 5.14 -13.88
N VAL A 296 -18.64 4.95 -14.34
CA VAL A 296 -19.78 4.59 -13.49
C VAL A 296 -19.81 3.08 -13.20
N GLN A 297 -19.24 2.26 -14.08
CA GLN A 297 -19.48 0.81 -14.07
C GLN A 297 -18.30 -0.03 -13.64
N ASN A 298 -17.03 0.44 -13.81
CA ASN A 298 -15.86 -0.41 -13.63
C ASN A 298 -14.60 0.36 -13.16
N GLY A 299 -14.74 1.25 -12.19
CA GLY A 299 -13.60 1.96 -11.60
C GLY A 299 -12.94 2.92 -12.58
N ILE A 300 -11.63 2.83 -12.75
CA ILE A 300 -10.81 3.76 -13.53
C ILE A 300 -9.96 3.06 -14.58
N CYS A 301 -9.62 3.82 -15.64
CA CYS A 301 -8.55 3.47 -16.56
C CYS A 301 -7.47 4.56 -16.50
N LEU A 302 -6.22 4.15 -16.25
CA LEU A 302 -5.03 5.01 -16.35
C LEU A 302 -4.43 4.85 -17.74
N LEU A 303 -4.35 5.94 -18.50
CA LEU A 303 -3.78 5.97 -19.84
C LEU A 303 -2.54 6.88 -19.85
N ASN A 304 -1.41 6.36 -20.27
CA ASN A 304 -0.24 7.17 -20.55
C ASN A 304 -0.30 7.69 -21.98
N LEU A 305 -0.51 9.00 -22.14
CA LEU A 305 -0.64 9.66 -23.45
C LEU A 305 0.65 9.65 -24.30
N LYS A 306 1.83 9.34 -23.71
CA LYS A 306 3.11 9.24 -24.44
C LYS A 306 3.38 7.83 -24.97
N THR A 307 3.04 6.80 -24.18
CA THR A 307 3.34 5.39 -24.50
C THR A 307 2.12 4.65 -25.04
N ASP A 308 0.93 5.24 -24.96
CA ASP A 308 -0.37 4.62 -25.26
C ASP A 308 -0.61 3.33 -24.47
N GLU A 309 -0.11 3.28 -23.22
CA GLU A 309 -0.36 2.15 -22.33
C GLU A 309 -1.55 2.45 -21.43
N ALA A 310 -2.48 1.52 -21.37
CA ALA A 310 -3.68 1.60 -20.53
C ALA A 310 -3.66 0.53 -19.41
N GLU A 311 -4.06 0.93 -18.20
CA GLU A 311 -4.17 0.09 -17.02
C GLU A 311 -5.54 0.30 -16.38
N VAL A 312 -6.28 -0.78 -16.10
CA VAL A 312 -7.59 -0.71 -15.46
C VAL A 312 -7.47 -1.06 -13.97
N ILE A 313 -8.02 -0.22 -13.11
CA ILE A 313 -8.11 -0.46 -11.67
C ILE A 313 -9.59 -0.45 -11.28
N SER A 314 -10.05 -1.54 -10.68
CA SER A 314 -11.46 -1.79 -10.36
C SER A 314 -11.62 -2.34 -8.94
N THR A 315 -12.81 -2.75 -8.58
CA THR A 315 -13.06 -3.43 -7.28
C THR A 315 -12.32 -4.76 -7.16
N GLY A 316 -11.98 -5.40 -8.26
CA GLY A 316 -11.11 -6.60 -8.28
C GLY A 316 -9.69 -6.30 -7.85
N ASN A 317 -9.21 -5.07 -8.09
CA ASN A 317 -7.84 -4.63 -7.79
C ASN A 317 -7.76 -3.71 -6.57
N GLY A 318 -8.78 -3.66 -5.71
CA GLY A 318 -8.70 -2.96 -4.42
C GLY A 318 -9.52 -1.69 -4.28
N LEU A 319 -10.24 -1.20 -5.29
CA LEU A 319 -11.19 -0.10 -5.11
C LEU A 319 -12.37 -0.53 -4.24
N GLN A 320 -12.88 0.39 -3.41
CA GLN A 320 -14.08 0.15 -2.59
C GLN A 320 -15.36 0.10 -3.42
N ASN A 321 -15.42 0.90 -4.48
CA ASN A 321 -16.62 1.05 -5.31
C ASN A 321 -16.26 1.20 -6.78
N LYS A 322 -17.09 0.64 -7.67
CA LYS A 322 -16.91 0.71 -9.12
C LYS A 322 -17.29 2.08 -9.73
N THR A 323 -18.09 2.87 -9.02
CA THR A 323 -18.59 4.18 -9.50
C THR A 323 -17.70 5.29 -8.99
N VAL A 324 -17.01 5.95 -9.89
CA VAL A 324 -16.10 7.06 -9.62
C VAL A 324 -16.78 8.38 -10.03
N LEU A 325 -17.02 9.25 -9.06
CA LEU A 325 -17.70 10.53 -9.26
C LEU A 325 -16.73 11.68 -9.51
N SER A 326 -15.54 11.62 -8.92
CA SER A 326 -14.51 12.65 -9.05
C SER A 326 -13.11 12.09 -8.89
N MET A 327 -12.13 12.79 -9.43
CA MET A 327 -10.71 12.42 -9.35
C MET A 327 -9.82 13.65 -9.29
N MET A 328 -8.68 13.50 -8.60
CA MET A 328 -7.65 14.53 -8.51
C MET A 328 -6.29 13.87 -8.26
N PHE A 329 -5.26 14.33 -8.98
CA PHE A 329 -3.88 14.05 -8.61
C PHE A 329 -3.41 15.07 -7.58
N ASP A 330 -2.86 14.60 -6.45
CA ASP A 330 -2.22 15.47 -5.50
C ASP A 330 -0.79 15.87 -5.93
N GLU A 331 -0.14 16.73 -5.17
CA GLU A 331 1.23 17.17 -5.44
C GLU A 331 2.24 16.02 -5.40
N ALA A 332 2.04 15.04 -4.52
CA ALA A 332 2.86 13.84 -4.42
C ALA A 332 2.65 12.84 -5.57
N GLY A 333 1.69 13.10 -6.46
CA GLY A 333 1.33 12.23 -7.58
C GLY A 333 0.48 11.03 -7.19
N HIS A 334 -0.18 11.06 -6.01
CA HIS A 334 -1.22 10.10 -5.69
C HIS A 334 -2.51 10.47 -6.40
N LEU A 335 -3.29 9.48 -6.76
CA LEU A 335 -4.60 9.69 -7.38
C LEU A 335 -5.71 9.47 -6.35
N TRP A 336 -6.40 10.56 -6.03
CA TRP A 336 -7.57 10.57 -5.17
C TRP A 336 -8.85 10.33 -5.96
N LEU A 337 -9.72 9.46 -5.47
CA LEU A 337 -11.00 9.11 -6.07
C LEU A 337 -12.13 9.42 -5.09
N GLY A 338 -13.06 10.26 -5.51
CA GLY A 338 -14.34 10.43 -4.83
C GLY A 338 -15.34 9.43 -5.41
N LEU A 339 -15.79 8.49 -4.60
CA LEU A 339 -16.65 7.40 -5.03
C LEU A 339 -18.12 7.66 -4.68
N ASP A 340 -19.03 6.90 -5.28
CA ASP A 340 -20.43 6.87 -4.87
C ASP A 340 -20.59 6.39 -3.41
N ASN A 341 -19.64 5.56 -2.94
CA ASN A 341 -19.53 5.17 -1.55
C ASN A 341 -18.06 4.98 -1.16
N GLY A 342 -17.51 5.93 -0.41
CA GLY A 342 -16.12 5.93 0.03
C GLY A 342 -15.22 6.92 -0.72
N ILE A 343 -13.97 6.97 -0.28
CA ILE A 343 -12.88 7.75 -0.87
C ILE A 343 -11.69 6.82 -0.96
N ASP A 344 -11.05 6.73 -2.14
CA ASP A 344 -9.83 5.96 -2.33
C ASP A 344 -8.67 6.88 -2.70
N CYS A 345 -7.48 6.54 -2.21
CA CYS A 345 -6.23 7.18 -2.61
C CYS A 345 -5.27 6.11 -3.15
N ILE A 346 -4.93 6.19 -4.42
CA ILE A 346 -4.04 5.25 -5.10
C ILE A 346 -2.62 5.80 -5.11
N HIS A 347 -1.68 5.07 -4.53
CA HIS A 347 -0.27 5.44 -4.48
C HIS A 347 0.45 5.00 -5.76
N LEU A 348 0.34 5.80 -6.85
CA LEU A 348 0.86 5.45 -8.16
C LEU A 348 2.38 5.28 -8.19
N ASN A 349 3.10 6.01 -7.35
CA ASN A 349 4.56 6.00 -7.26
C ASN A 349 5.09 5.12 -6.11
N ALA A 350 4.24 4.27 -5.53
CA ALA A 350 4.68 3.38 -4.46
C ALA A 350 5.79 2.44 -4.95
N ARG A 351 6.82 2.29 -4.12
CA ARG A 351 7.90 1.32 -4.35
C ARG A 351 7.45 -0.12 -4.11
N VAL A 352 6.41 -0.30 -3.34
CA VAL A 352 5.90 -1.60 -2.90
C VAL A 352 4.59 -1.91 -3.59
N ALA A 353 4.45 -3.15 -4.05
CA ALA A 353 3.22 -3.70 -4.56
C ALA A 353 2.94 -5.04 -3.86
N SER A 354 1.72 -5.25 -3.38
CA SER A 354 1.34 -6.48 -2.70
C SER A 354 0.63 -7.43 -3.65
N LEU A 355 0.90 -8.71 -3.53
CA LEU A 355 0.16 -9.74 -4.25
C LEU A 355 -1.27 -9.79 -3.70
N TYR A 356 -2.26 -9.75 -4.59
CA TYR A 356 -3.69 -9.65 -4.25
C TYR A 356 -4.06 -8.41 -3.40
N GLY A 357 -3.24 -7.35 -3.42
CA GLY A 357 -3.54 -6.13 -2.67
C GLY A 357 -3.61 -6.32 -1.16
N GLY A 358 -2.83 -7.27 -0.60
CA GLY A 358 -2.86 -7.60 0.81
C GLY A 358 -4.08 -8.42 1.24
N ARG A 359 -4.72 -9.12 0.31
CA ARG A 359 -5.77 -10.11 0.62
C ARG A 359 -5.17 -11.50 0.57
N SER A 360 -4.95 -12.12 1.71
CA SER A 360 -4.32 -13.44 1.84
C SER A 360 -5.16 -14.56 1.22
N VAL A 361 -5.12 -14.68 -0.10
CA VAL A 361 -5.83 -15.76 -0.84
C VAL A 361 -5.03 -17.06 -0.83
N ILE A 362 -3.69 -16.94 -0.85
CA ILE A 362 -2.75 -18.08 -0.87
C ILE A 362 -2.10 -18.36 0.49
N GLY A 363 -2.49 -17.61 1.52
CA GLY A 363 -1.90 -17.67 2.86
C GLY A 363 -0.68 -16.76 3.04
N SER A 364 -0.01 -16.91 4.18
CA SER A 364 1.20 -16.15 4.51
C SER A 364 2.41 -16.68 3.75
N GLY A 365 3.31 -15.79 3.32
CA GLY A 365 4.48 -16.10 2.48
C GLY A 365 5.72 -16.39 3.31
N TYR A 366 6.33 -17.56 3.13
CA TYR A 366 7.51 -18.01 3.88
C TYR A 366 8.76 -18.19 3.03
N ALA A 367 8.61 -18.44 1.73
CA ALA A 367 9.73 -18.64 0.83
C ALA A 367 9.37 -18.26 -0.60
N SER A 368 10.32 -17.70 -1.33
CA SER A 368 10.14 -17.38 -2.74
C SER A 368 11.38 -17.69 -3.55
N CYS A 369 11.20 -18.09 -4.82
CA CYS A 369 12.28 -18.46 -5.71
C CYS A 369 11.87 -18.29 -7.17
N HIS A 370 12.80 -17.80 -8.00
CA HIS A 370 12.65 -17.81 -9.46
C HIS A 370 13.40 -19.02 -10.02
N TYR A 371 12.68 -19.93 -10.65
CA TYR A 371 13.26 -21.14 -11.21
C TYR A 371 12.67 -21.43 -12.60
N GLN A 372 13.53 -21.66 -13.58
CA GLN A 372 13.18 -21.99 -14.98
C GLN A 372 12.07 -21.09 -15.59
N GLY A 373 12.22 -19.78 -15.41
CA GLY A 373 11.27 -18.79 -15.97
C GLY A 373 9.93 -18.68 -15.24
N ARG A 374 9.73 -19.42 -14.16
CA ARG A 374 8.59 -19.35 -13.26
C ARG A 374 8.99 -18.79 -11.91
N PHE A 375 8.05 -18.18 -11.23
CA PHE A 375 8.23 -17.67 -9.88
C PHE A 375 7.41 -18.49 -8.89
N TYR A 376 8.10 -19.15 -7.97
CA TYR A 376 7.51 -20.03 -6.98
C TYR A 376 7.32 -19.30 -5.66
N LEU A 377 6.19 -19.58 -5.01
CA LEU A 377 5.72 -18.92 -3.79
C LEU A 377 5.35 -20.00 -2.77
N GLY A 378 6.17 -20.16 -1.75
CA GLY A 378 5.96 -21.07 -0.63
C GLY A 378 5.16 -20.42 0.48
N THR A 379 4.03 -21.00 0.84
CA THR A 379 3.10 -20.46 1.83
C THR A 379 2.78 -21.47 2.93
N ASN A 380 2.01 -21.04 3.93
CA ASN A 380 1.45 -21.96 4.95
C ASN A 380 0.35 -22.89 4.40
N GLN A 381 -0.07 -22.72 3.14
CA GLN A 381 -1.09 -23.58 2.52
C GLN A 381 -0.52 -24.52 1.45
N GLY A 382 0.72 -24.26 1.01
CA GLY A 382 1.39 -25.06 -0.01
C GLY A 382 2.28 -24.22 -0.93
N LEU A 383 2.75 -24.85 -2.00
CA LEU A 383 3.55 -24.23 -3.03
C LEU A 383 2.66 -23.74 -4.16
N TYR A 384 2.86 -22.51 -4.57
CA TYR A 384 2.21 -21.89 -5.72
C TYR A 384 3.26 -21.49 -6.76
N CYS A 385 2.87 -21.38 -8.03
CA CYS A 385 3.72 -20.85 -9.06
C CYS A 385 2.99 -19.83 -9.94
N THR A 386 3.76 -18.85 -10.41
CA THR A 386 3.26 -17.78 -11.27
C THR A 386 4.35 -17.33 -12.25
N THR A 387 4.02 -16.39 -13.13
CA THR A 387 5.02 -15.69 -13.93
C THR A 387 5.48 -14.45 -13.18
N PHE A 388 6.79 -14.17 -13.16
CA PHE A 388 7.30 -12.97 -12.53
C PHE A 388 6.67 -11.70 -13.16
N PRO A 389 6.15 -10.74 -12.37
CA PRO A 389 5.40 -9.64 -12.91
C PRO A 389 6.27 -8.66 -13.67
N ARG A 390 6.01 -8.50 -14.96
CA ARG A 390 6.62 -7.46 -15.80
C ARG A 390 5.90 -6.12 -15.65
N ARG A 391 4.61 -6.14 -15.30
CA ARG A 391 3.75 -4.95 -15.08
C ARG A 391 2.90 -5.15 -13.83
N LEU A 392 2.72 -4.07 -13.07
CA LEU A 392 1.77 -4.06 -11.95
C LEU A 392 0.32 -4.02 -12.47
N ASN A 393 -0.61 -4.45 -11.62
CA ASN A 393 -2.06 -4.51 -11.88
C ASN A 393 -2.47 -5.26 -13.16
N LYS A 394 -1.56 -6.10 -13.69
CA LYS A 394 -1.89 -7.09 -14.70
C LYS A 394 -2.13 -8.42 -14.00
N GLU A 395 -3.21 -9.09 -14.35
CA GLU A 395 -3.51 -10.42 -13.85
C GLU A 395 -2.48 -11.44 -14.39
N TYR A 396 -1.88 -12.18 -13.48
CA TYR A 396 -1.04 -13.33 -13.78
C TYR A 396 -1.68 -14.57 -13.16
N PRO A 397 -1.75 -15.71 -13.87
CA PRO A 397 -2.23 -16.94 -13.24
C PRO A 397 -1.29 -17.32 -12.09
N VAL A 398 -1.88 -17.65 -10.94
CA VAL A 398 -1.20 -18.24 -9.80
C VAL A 398 -1.77 -19.64 -9.61
N ASP A 399 -0.98 -20.62 -9.93
CA ASP A 399 -1.41 -22.02 -9.91
C ASP A 399 -0.87 -22.68 -8.64
N PHE A 400 -1.77 -23.39 -7.94
CA PHE A 400 -1.36 -24.30 -6.87
C PHE A 400 -0.60 -25.47 -7.48
N VAL A 401 0.52 -25.82 -6.89
CA VAL A 401 1.32 -26.97 -7.31
C VAL A 401 0.74 -28.23 -6.65
N PRO A 402 0.11 -29.14 -7.40
CA PRO A 402 -0.57 -30.31 -6.83
C PRO A 402 0.36 -31.20 -6.02
N GLY A 403 -0.11 -31.69 -4.88
CA GLY A 403 0.64 -32.57 -3.99
C GLY A 403 1.53 -31.87 -2.96
N THR A 404 1.68 -30.54 -3.01
CA THR A 404 2.56 -29.77 -2.11
C THR A 404 1.80 -29.09 -0.97
N GLY A 405 0.59 -29.51 -0.64
CA GLY A 405 -0.19 -28.91 0.45
C GLY A 405 0.50 -29.04 1.81
N GLY A 406 0.40 -27.98 2.62
CA GLY A 406 1.04 -27.85 3.92
C GLY A 406 2.00 -26.67 4.01
N GLN A 407 2.66 -26.54 5.13
CA GLN A 407 3.61 -25.45 5.38
C GLN A 407 4.89 -25.63 4.56
N ILE A 408 5.22 -24.64 3.73
CA ILE A 408 6.50 -24.56 3.02
C ILE A 408 7.43 -23.63 3.82
N TRP A 409 8.65 -24.12 4.12
CA TRP A 409 9.61 -23.38 4.92
C TRP A 409 10.70 -22.70 4.11
N SER A 410 11.27 -23.41 3.12
CA SER A 410 12.32 -22.87 2.27
C SER A 410 12.25 -23.41 0.85
N LEU A 411 12.78 -22.63 -0.08
CA LEU A 411 13.00 -22.98 -1.48
C LEU A 411 14.48 -22.80 -1.81
N ARG A 412 15.13 -23.85 -2.31
CA ARG A 412 16.56 -23.84 -2.64
C ARG A 412 16.80 -24.41 -4.03
N GLU A 413 17.76 -23.85 -4.73
CA GLU A 413 18.18 -24.34 -6.04
C GLU A 413 19.57 -24.99 -5.93
N TYR A 414 19.65 -26.27 -6.32
CA TYR A 414 20.89 -27.04 -6.43
C TYR A 414 20.83 -27.94 -7.65
N ASP A 415 21.91 -28.02 -8.42
CA ASP A 415 22.05 -28.87 -9.60
C ASP A 415 20.90 -28.74 -10.60
N ASP A 416 20.55 -27.52 -10.94
CA ASP A 416 19.42 -27.19 -11.83
C ASP A 416 18.07 -27.77 -11.39
N LYS A 417 17.90 -28.07 -10.10
CA LYS A 417 16.66 -28.53 -9.48
C LYS A 417 16.25 -27.60 -8.33
N MET A 418 14.97 -27.36 -8.20
CA MET A 418 14.42 -26.63 -7.06
C MET A 418 13.92 -27.60 -5.99
N PHE A 419 14.45 -27.45 -4.79
CA PHE A 419 14.05 -28.20 -3.60
C PHE A 419 13.08 -27.34 -2.77
N CYS A 420 11.93 -27.89 -2.49
CA CYS A 420 10.90 -27.27 -1.65
C CYS A 420 10.83 -28.02 -0.32
N CYS A 421 11.29 -27.40 0.74
CA CYS A 421 11.31 -27.95 2.11
C CYS A 421 9.99 -27.64 2.81
N SER A 422 9.37 -28.63 3.42
CA SER A 422 8.04 -28.53 4.00
C SER A 422 7.82 -29.44 5.22
N ASP A 423 6.66 -29.25 5.88
CA ASP A 423 6.18 -30.17 6.92
C ASP A 423 6.11 -31.62 6.44
N ASN A 424 5.75 -31.81 5.17
CA ASN A 424 5.54 -33.12 4.58
C ASN A 424 6.83 -33.74 4.00
N GLY A 425 7.96 -33.06 4.13
CA GLY A 425 9.24 -33.50 3.60
C GLY A 425 9.80 -32.59 2.52
N ILE A 426 10.46 -33.15 1.53
CA ILE A 426 11.07 -32.39 0.42
C ILE A 426 10.35 -32.74 -0.88
N PHE A 427 9.95 -31.72 -1.63
CA PHE A 427 9.52 -31.86 -3.00
C PHE A 427 10.63 -31.32 -3.91
N ILE A 428 10.94 -32.06 -4.97
CA ILE A 428 11.96 -31.67 -5.95
C ILE A 428 11.25 -31.34 -7.26
N ALA A 429 11.37 -30.11 -7.73
CA ALA A 429 10.86 -29.68 -9.02
C ALA A 429 11.96 -29.80 -10.07
N ASP A 430 11.60 -30.45 -11.19
CA ASP A 430 12.42 -30.61 -12.38
C ASP A 430 11.52 -30.32 -13.60
N ASP A 431 11.76 -29.18 -14.25
CA ASP A 431 11.08 -28.69 -15.46
C ASP A 431 9.53 -28.78 -15.43
N LYS A 432 8.95 -29.97 -15.44
CA LYS A 432 7.49 -30.18 -15.45
C LYS A 432 6.96 -31.17 -14.41
N ARG A 433 7.85 -31.72 -13.61
CA ARG A 433 7.48 -32.76 -12.64
C ARG A 433 7.89 -32.35 -11.25
N ILE A 434 7.06 -32.72 -10.28
CA ILE A 434 7.39 -32.62 -8.87
C ILE A 434 7.48 -34.02 -8.31
N GLU A 435 8.64 -34.35 -7.79
CA GLU A 435 8.94 -35.61 -7.15
C GLU A 435 8.94 -35.40 -5.63
N HIS A 436 8.24 -36.23 -4.88
CA HIS A 436 8.32 -36.25 -3.43
C HIS A 436 9.48 -37.12 -3.00
N LEU A 437 10.34 -36.60 -2.15
CA LEU A 437 11.46 -37.37 -1.57
C LEU A 437 11.00 -38.10 -0.33
N ASP A 438 10.77 -39.40 -0.45
CA ASP A 438 10.28 -40.21 0.66
C ASP A 438 11.27 -40.33 1.82
N GLY A 439 10.76 -40.56 3.03
CA GLY A 439 11.56 -40.84 4.22
C GLY A 439 11.88 -39.63 5.10
N LEU A 440 11.39 -38.43 4.75
CA LEU A 440 11.55 -37.20 5.54
C LEU A 440 10.21 -36.59 5.93
N LYS A 441 10.16 -35.96 7.10
CA LYS A 441 9.07 -35.07 7.53
C LYS A 441 9.63 -33.91 8.31
N GLY A 442 8.93 -32.77 8.23
CA GLY A 442 9.27 -31.56 8.96
C GLY A 442 10.65 -31.04 8.62
N VAL A 443 10.89 -30.73 7.33
CA VAL A 443 12.17 -30.23 6.82
C VAL A 443 12.14 -28.72 6.80
N TRP A 444 13.07 -28.09 7.54
CA TRP A 444 13.23 -26.64 7.57
C TRP A 444 13.97 -26.11 6.36
N ASP A 445 15.14 -26.67 6.11
CA ASP A 445 16.04 -26.21 5.05
C ASP A 445 17.02 -27.30 4.62
N ILE A 446 17.70 -27.08 3.50
CA ILE A 446 18.79 -27.90 3.01
C ILE A 446 20.02 -27.05 2.71
N VAL A 447 21.20 -27.62 2.95
CA VAL A 447 22.48 -26.94 2.68
C VAL A 447 23.48 -27.88 2.00
N LYS A 448 24.37 -27.32 1.19
CA LYS A 448 25.48 -28.04 0.54
C LYS A 448 26.77 -27.76 1.33
N LEU A 449 27.53 -28.82 1.66
CA LEU A 449 28.84 -28.67 2.25
C LEU A 449 29.92 -28.49 1.18
N ALA A 450 30.90 -27.66 1.46
CA ALA A 450 32.05 -27.48 0.57
C ALA A 450 32.80 -28.79 0.37
N GLY A 451 33.17 -29.08 -0.86
CA GLY A 451 33.90 -30.30 -1.23
C GLY A 451 33.05 -31.57 -1.44
N HIS A 452 31.73 -31.46 -1.30
CA HIS A 452 30.78 -32.56 -1.51
C HIS A 452 29.75 -32.24 -2.59
N GLU A 453 30.06 -32.56 -3.84
CA GLU A 453 29.23 -32.19 -4.99
C GLU A 453 27.87 -32.89 -5.03
N ASP A 454 27.83 -34.19 -4.68
CA ASP A 454 26.65 -35.06 -4.76
C ASP A 454 25.96 -35.27 -3.42
N VAL A 455 26.15 -34.35 -2.48
CA VAL A 455 25.62 -34.46 -1.11
C VAL A 455 24.96 -33.18 -0.65
N LEU A 456 23.77 -33.31 -0.03
CA LEU A 456 23.10 -32.23 0.70
C LEU A 456 22.78 -32.67 2.12
N LEU A 457 22.76 -31.74 3.05
CA LEU A 457 22.28 -31.95 4.41
C LEU A 457 20.88 -31.37 4.53
N ALA A 458 19.93 -32.13 5.04
CA ALA A 458 18.58 -31.67 5.37
C ALA A 458 18.45 -31.47 6.88
N GLY A 459 18.09 -30.24 7.27
CA GLY A 459 17.72 -29.89 8.65
C GLY A 459 16.24 -30.12 8.89
N THR A 460 15.92 -30.94 9.89
CA THR A 460 14.56 -31.29 10.22
C THR A 460 14.17 -30.85 11.62
N TYR A 461 12.91 -31.03 11.98
CA TYR A 461 12.41 -30.80 13.36
C TYR A 461 13.13 -31.66 14.40
N SER A 462 13.72 -32.78 14.02
CA SER A 462 14.27 -33.76 14.94
C SER A 462 15.76 -34.11 14.72
N GLY A 463 16.43 -33.50 13.76
CA GLY A 463 17.86 -33.76 13.49
C GLY A 463 18.27 -33.49 12.06
N LEU A 464 19.49 -33.93 11.75
CA LEU A 464 20.11 -33.84 10.43
C LEU A 464 19.93 -35.13 9.64
N TYR A 465 19.74 -35.00 8.34
CA TYR A 465 19.68 -36.11 7.40
C TYR A 465 20.66 -35.90 6.23
N LEU A 466 21.23 -36.98 5.77
CA LEU A 466 22.13 -37.01 4.62
C LEU A 466 21.35 -37.35 3.37
N LEU A 467 21.38 -36.46 2.37
CA LEU A 467 20.84 -36.70 1.04
C LEU A 467 21.98 -36.94 0.09
N VAL A 468 21.85 -37.95 -0.78
CA VAL A 468 22.88 -38.32 -1.75
C VAL A 468 22.27 -38.40 -3.15
N LYS A 469 22.97 -37.83 -4.11
CA LYS A 469 22.63 -37.92 -5.53
C LYS A 469 23.13 -39.26 -6.12
N LYS A 470 22.23 -40.02 -6.72
CA LYS A 470 22.58 -41.23 -7.50
C LYS A 470 22.08 -41.10 -8.92
N GLY A 471 23.00 -40.87 -9.83
CA GLY A 471 22.67 -40.51 -11.20
C GLY A 471 21.95 -39.18 -11.24
N THR A 472 20.69 -39.12 -11.70
CA THR A 472 19.87 -37.91 -11.78
C THR A 472 18.92 -37.76 -10.62
N HIS A 473 18.85 -38.72 -9.69
CA HIS A 473 17.89 -38.75 -8.60
C HIS A 473 18.54 -38.52 -7.24
N TRP A 474 17.89 -37.74 -6.41
CA TRP A 474 18.25 -37.56 -5.01
C TRP A 474 17.51 -38.56 -4.13
N ARG A 475 18.13 -39.02 -3.05
CA ARG A 475 17.53 -39.90 -2.06
C ARG A 475 18.02 -39.60 -0.67
N VAL A 476 17.21 -39.96 0.32
CA VAL A 476 17.62 -39.98 1.72
C VAL A 476 18.53 -41.18 1.97
N GLU A 477 19.77 -40.90 2.35
CA GLU A 477 20.73 -41.98 2.63
C GLU A 477 20.60 -42.45 4.08
N CYS A 478 20.65 -41.55 5.05
CA CYS A 478 20.51 -41.86 6.46
C CYS A 478 20.21 -40.61 7.34
N ARG A 479 19.74 -40.86 8.56
CA ARG A 479 19.80 -39.86 9.62
C ARG A 479 21.18 -39.77 10.19
N ILE A 480 21.75 -38.57 10.35
CA ILE A 480 23.05 -38.32 10.93
C ILE A 480 22.95 -38.52 12.45
N GLN A 481 23.78 -39.41 12.96
CA GLN A 481 23.75 -39.74 14.41
C GLN A 481 24.45 -38.70 15.26
N GLY A 482 23.99 -38.51 16.51
CA GLY A 482 24.66 -37.63 17.50
C GLY A 482 24.11 -36.21 17.62
N PHE A 483 23.09 -35.83 16.84
CA PHE A 483 22.45 -34.51 16.97
C PHE A 483 20.92 -34.59 16.84
N PRO A 484 20.21 -35.05 17.89
CA PRO A 484 18.75 -35.22 17.85
C PRO A 484 18.00 -33.92 18.22
N ARG A 485 18.30 -32.81 17.50
CA ARG A 485 17.72 -31.50 17.79
C ARG A 485 17.16 -30.88 16.52
N SER A 486 16.22 -29.95 16.67
CA SER A 486 15.72 -29.17 15.54
C SER A 486 16.84 -28.37 14.86
N CYS A 487 16.85 -28.36 13.53
CA CYS A 487 17.87 -27.70 12.71
C CYS A 487 17.21 -26.69 11.79
N LYS A 488 16.65 -25.62 12.39
CA LYS A 488 15.83 -24.61 11.68
C LYS A 488 16.67 -23.82 10.69
N ASP A 489 17.81 -23.31 11.13
CA ASP A 489 18.70 -22.50 10.33
C ASP A 489 20.08 -23.11 10.30
N MET A 490 20.69 -23.22 9.13
CA MET A 490 21.95 -23.93 8.93
C MET A 490 22.89 -23.11 8.06
N LEU A 491 24.13 -22.94 8.51
CA LEU A 491 25.16 -22.22 7.78
C LEU A 491 26.45 -23.05 7.73
N PRO A 492 26.82 -23.63 6.56
CA PRO A 492 28.09 -24.34 6.39
C PRO A 492 29.30 -23.39 6.55
N GLU A 493 30.34 -23.83 7.24
CA GLU A 493 31.61 -23.11 7.27
C GLU A 493 32.42 -23.35 5.99
N LYS A 494 32.92 -22.25 5.40
CA LYS A 494 33.74 -22.31 4.19
C LYS A 494 35.17 -22.74 4.47
N LEU A 495 35.70 -22.41 5.65
CA LEU A 495 37.12 -22.63 6.02
C LEU A 495 37.37 -23.96 6.72
N THR A 496 36.35 -24.56 7.31
CA THR A 496 36.48 -25.82 8.08
C THR A 496 35.63 -26.90 7.43
N ALA A 497 36.28 -27.92 6.89
CA ALA A 497 35.60 -29.03 6.24
C ALA A 497 34.60 -29.73 7.17
N ASN A 498 33.48 -30.16 6.62
CA ASN A 498 32.43 -30.91 7.31
C ASN A 498 31.87 -30.20 8.55
N THR A 499 32.00 -28.90 8.65
CA THR A 499 31.52 -28.11 9.79
C THR A 499 30.40 -27.14 9.37
N LEU A 500 29.40 -27.06 10.20
CA LEU A 500 28.27 -26.14 10.00
C LEU A 500 27.78 -25.57 11.34
N TRP A 501 27.20 -24.40 11.25
CA TRP A 501 26.45 -23.76 12.33
C TRP A 501 24.97 -24.10 12.19
N ILE A 502 24.33 -24.36 13.34
CA ILE A 502 22.91 -24.68 13.42
C ILE A 502 22.28 -23.82 14.47
N ALA A 503 21.26 -23.05 14.10
CA ALA A 503 20.43 -22.33 15.08
C ALA A 503 19.13 -23.10 15.33
N ASN A 504 18.71 -23.12 16.58
CA ASN A 504 17.45 -23.68 17.00
C ASN A 504 16.85 -22.88 18.16
N LYS A 505 15.54 -22.97 18.29
CA LYS A 505 14.76 -22.15 19.22
C LYS A 505 15.07 -22.41 20.71
N GLU A 506 15.45 -23.64 21.04
CA GLU A 506 15.58 -24.06 22.46
C GLU A 506 17.00 -23.94 23.00
N ASN A 507 18.01 -24.14 22.15
CA ASN A 507 19.40 -24.29 22.55
C ASN A 507 20.32 -23.16 22.05
N GLY A 508 19.76 -22.15 21.35
CA GLY A 508 20.56 -21.10 20.74
C GLY A 508 21.28 -21.59 19.50
N VAL A 509 22.60 -21.46 19.46
CA VAL A 509 23.42 -21.80 18.29
C VAL A 509 24.42 -22.88 18.63
N SER A 510 24.55 -23.87 17.75
CA SER A 510 25.51 -24.99 17.88
C SER A 510 26.45 -25.00 16.68
N ARG A 511 27.74 -25.15 16.92
CA ARG A 511 28.76 -25.44 15.89
C ARG A 511 29.01 -26.94 15.86
N VAL A 512 28.71 -27.57 14.71
CA VAL A 512 28.68 -29.03 14.54
C VAL A 512 29.70 -29.45 13.50
N THR A 513 30.57 -30.39 13.85
CA THR A 513 31.52 -31.02 12.93
C THR A 513 31.14 -32.47 12.70
N LEU A 514 30.95 -32.85 11.45
CA LEU A 514 30.60 -34.21 11.03
C LEU A 514 31.85 -35.08 10.82
N SER A 515 31.67 -36.41 10.86
CA SER A 515 32.67 -37.39 10.44
C SER A 515 32.98 -37.25 8.95
N GLU A 516 34.05 -37.88 8.48
CA GLU A 516 34.47 -37.86 7.08
C GLU A 516 33.41 -38.47 6.14
N ASP A 517 32.71 -39.48 6.60
CA ASP A 517 31.61 -40.12 5.88
C ASP A 517 30.25 -39.40 6.05
N LEU A 518 30.21 -38.30 6.77
CA LEU A 518 29.04 -37.44 7.07
C LEU A 518 27.89 -38.16 7.78
N ARG A 519 28.09 -39.39 8.33
CA ARG A 519 27.00 -40.20 8.90
C ARG A 519 26.79 -39.96 10.41
N GLN A 520 27.75 -39.34 11.07
CA GLN A 520 27.67 -39.05 12.49
C GLN A 520 28.33 -37.72 12.86
N VAL A 521 27.88 -37.13 13.97
CA VAL A 521 28.51 -35.94 14.52
C VAL A 521 29.76 -36.37 15.30
N ARG A 522 30.91 -35.86 14.87
CA ARG A 522 32.20 -36.08 15.55
C ARG A 522 32.34 -35.21 16.79
N LYS A 523 31.91 -33.95 16.68
CA LYS A 523 32.00 -32.97 17.74
C LYS A 523 30.91 -31.89 17.58
N PHE A 524 30.33 -31.42 18.64
CA PHE A 524 29.58 -30.18 18.63
C PHE A 524 29.80 -29.36 19.90
N LYS A 525 29.61 -28.04 19.80
CA LYS A 525 29.66 -27.09 20.89
C LYS A 525 28.47 -26.15 20.81
N ASP A 526 27.82 -25.98 21.95
CA ASP A 526 26.67 -25.10 22.08
C ASP A 526 27.11 -23.72 22.57
N TYR A 527 26.54 -22.70 21.95
CA TYR A 527 26.58 -21.32 22.37
C TYR A 527 25.16 -20.93 22.76
N ASN A 528 24.81 -21.05 24.04
CA ASN A 528 23.44 -20.90 24.50
C ASN A 528 23.29 -19.74 25.51
N ASN A 529 22.04 -19.46 25.93
CA ASN A 529 21.69 -18.35 26.83
C ASN A 529 22.39 -18.36 28.21
N LYS A 530 22.97 -19.47 28.63
CA LYS A 530 23.73 -19.55 29.89
C LYS A 530 25.11 -18.93 29.75
N THR A 531 25.69 -18.97 28.56
CA THR A 531 27.00 -18.42 28.22
C THR A 531 26.90 -17.08 27.52
N PHE A 532 25.84 -16.87 26.74
CA PHE A 532 25.59 -15.66 25.96
C PHE A 532 24.11 -15.28 26.09
N PRO A 533 23.78 -14.00 26.19
CA PRO A 533 22.41 -13.52 26.18
C PRO A 533 21.81 -13.56 24.77
N LEU A 534 21.87 -14.73 24.09
CA LEU A 534 21.15 -14.98 22.87
C LEU A 534 19.68 -15.19 23.25
N GLY A 535 18.79 -14.48 22.59
CA GLY A 535 17.35 -14.72 22.67
C GLY A 535 16.98 -16.09 22.11
N TYR A 536 15.74 -16.49 22.29
CA TYR A 536 15.22 -17.77 21.80
C TYR A 536 15.21 -17.93 20.28
N ASP A 537 15.40 -16.85 19.51
CA ASP A 537 15.24 -16.81 18.05
C ASP A 537 16.50 -16.28 17.35
N ALA A 538 17.63 -16.93 17.63
CA ALA A 538 18.87 -16.64 16.92
C ALA A 538 18.79 -17.10 15.47
N CYS A 539 19.20 -16.23 14.51
CA CYS A 539 19.34 -16.52 13.10
C CYS A 539 20.81 -16.44 12.67
N LEU A 540 21.17 -17.23 11.66
CA LEU A 540 22.53 -17.33 11.12
C LEU A 540 22.65 -16.59 9.81
N SER A 541 23.76 -15.88 9.62
CA SER A 541 24.08 -15.17 8.40
C SER A 541 25.58 -15.20 8.14
N GLU A 542 25.97 -14.93 6.90
CA GLU A 542 27.36 -14.70 6.53
C GLU A 542 27.52 -13.26 6.03
N VAL A 543 28.48 -12.54 6.60
CA VAL A 543 28.83 -11.18 6.18
C VAL A 543 30.32 -11.07 6.03
N ASP A 544 30.80 -10.74 4.84
CA ASP A 544 32.23 -10.63 4.50
C ASP A 544 33.08 -11.86 4.86
N GLY A 545 32.45 -13.05 4.93
CA GLY A 545 33.10 -14.32 5.33
C GLY A 545 32.99 -14.65 6.82
N ASP A 546 32.53 -13.73 7.64
CA ASP A 546 32.29 -13.95 9.07
C ASP A 546 30.91 -14.60 9.29
N VAL A 547 30.86 -15.56 10.22
CA VAL A 547 29.58 -16.10 10.72
C VAL A 547 28.97 -15.11 11.67
N VAL A 548 27.79 -14.60 11.35
CA VAL A 548 27.05 -13.63 12.16
C VAL A 548 25.80 -14.26 12.71
N VAL A 549 25.57 -14.08 14.02
CA VAL A 549 24.38 -14.52 14.73
C VAL A 549 23.56 -13.26 15.08
N THR A 550 22.36 -13.18 14.57
CA THR A 550 21.40 -12.16 15.00
C THR A 550 20.60 -12.63 16.19
N SER A 551 20.26 -11.75 17.12
CA SER A 551 19.42 -12.06 18.26
C SER A 551 18.69 -10.82 18.77
N HIS A 552 17.70 -11.01 19.66
CA HIS A 552 17.02 -9.93 20.36
C HIS A 552 17.96 -9.04 21.19
N HIS A 553 19.18 -9.50 21.48
CA HIS A 553 20.18 -8.77 22.27
C HIS A 553 21.32 -8.21 21.42
N GLY A 554 21.20 -8.19 20.09
CA GLY A 554 22.18 -7.60 19.17
C GLY A 554 22.81 -8.62 18.23
N LEU A 555 23.96 -8.24 17.67
CA LEU A 555 24.71 -9.02 16.69
C LEU A 555 25.96 -9.61 17.33
N TRP A 556 26.27 -10.84 16.95
CA TRP A 556 27.41 -11.58 17.41
C TRP A 556 28.19 -12.14 16.20
N SER A 557 29.50 -12.15 16.27
CA SER A 557 30.38 -12.82 15.31
C SER A 557 31.24 -13.88 15.98
N TYR A 558 31.62 -14.89 15.20
CA TYR A 558 32.45 -15.97 15.72
C TYR A 558 33.95 -15.62 15.64
N ASP A 559 34.63 -15.59 16.79
CA ASP A 559 36.09 -15.51 16.87
C ASP A 559 36.68 -16.95 16.90
N GLN A 560 37.32 -17.32 15.77
CA GLN A 560 37.92 -18.65 15.62
C GLN A 560 39.11 -18.89 16.58
N THR A 561 39.86 -17.83 16.94
CA THR A 561 41.03 -17.95 17.81
C THR A 561 40.66 -18.23 19.24
N ARG A 562 39.58 -17.64 19.70
CA ARG A 562 39.07 -17.81 21.08
C ARG A 562 37.99 -18.85 21.21
N ASP A 563 37.50 -19.38 20.07
CA ASP A 563 36.36 -20.31 19.99
C ASP A 563 35.16 -19.79 20.81
N CYS A 564 34.76 -18.53 20.56
CA CYS A 564 33.64 -17.89 21.24
C CYS A 564 32.89 -16.95 20.30
N LEU A 565 31.66 -16.61 20.69
CA LEU A 565 30.90 -15.51 20.04
C LEU A 565 31.21 -14.19 20.74
N GLU A 566 31.58 -13.18 19.99
CA GLU A 566 31.83 -11.84 20.49
C GLU A 566 30.83 -10.85 19.84
N ARG A 567 30.60 -9.70 20.51
CA ARG A 567 29.75 -8.62 19.96
C ARG A 567 30.30 -8.14 18.63
N PHE A 568 29.49 -8.15 17.59
CA PHE A 568 29.84 -7.66 16.26
C PHE A 568 29.63 -6.15 16.16
N THR A 569 30.37 -5.41 17.00
CA THR A 569 30.22 -3.96 17.17
C THR A 569 30.48 -3.17 15.89
N ARG A 570 31.36 -3.67 15.00
CA ARG A 570 31.67 -3.04 13.71
C ARG A 570 30.40 -2.84 12.86
N LEU A 571 29.53 -3.84 12.83
CA LEU A 571 28.29 -3.78 12.07
C LEU A 571 27.16 -3.18 12.91
N GLU A 572 27.06 -3.55 14.17
CA GLU A 572 25.99 -3.11 15.07
C GLU A 572 25.94 -1.58 15.20
N ASN A 573 27.10 -0.89 15.22
CA ASN A 573 27.17 0.58 15.25
C ASN A 573 26.62 1.26 13.99
N LEU A 574 26.54 0.54 12.88
CA LEU A 574 25.99 1.04 11.63
C LEU A 574 24.49 0.75 11.50
N LEU A 575 23.99 -0.29 12.19
CA LEU A 575 22.60 -0.65 12.16
C LEU A 575 21.77 0.24 13.07
N ASP A 576 20.49 0.34 12.75
CA ASP A 576 19.50 1.11 13.46
C ASP A 576 18.43 0.14 14.00
N GLY A 577 18.26 0.07 15.31
CA GLY A 577 17.30 -0.80 15.99
C GLY A 577 17.87 -1.45 17.25
N LYS A 578 16.99 -2.13 17.99
CA LYS A 578 17.32 -2.82 19.25
C LYS A 578 17.22 -4.35 19.12
N VAL A 579 16.24 -4.80 18.34
CA VAL A 579 15.93 -6.22 18.15
C VAL A 579 16.13 -6.58 16.69
N TYR A 580 16.99 -7.54 16.40
CA TYR A 580 17.30 -7.99 15.06
C TYR A 580 16.82 -9.42 14.85
N THR A 581 15.98 -9.65 13.83
CA THR A 581 15.40 -10.98 13.55
C THR A 581 15.88 -11.57 12.22
N TYR A 582 16.42 -10.75 11.32
CA TYR A 582 16.89 -11.15 10.01
C TYR A 582 18.09 -10.33 9.58
N LEU A 583 19.03 -10.98 8.89
CA LEU A 583 20.17 -10.33 8.25
C LEU A 583 20.65 -11.19 7.07
N LYS A 584 20.84 -10.59 5.90
CA LYS A 584 21.33 -11.28 4.69
C LYS A 584 22.02 -10.30 3.76
N ALA A 585 23.15 -10.69 3.19
CA ALA A 585 23.83 -9.94 2.16
C ALA A 585 23.29 -10.28 0.76
N ASP A 586 23.13 -9.28 -0.11
CA ASP A 586 22.82 -9.48 -1.52
C ASP A 586 24.09 -9.65 -2.37
N SER A 587 23.94 -9.87 -3.66
CA SER A 587 25.06 -10.04 -4.63
C SER A 587 25.94 -8.78 -4.78
N LEU A 588 25.41 -7.60 -4.40
CA LEU A 588 26.12 -6.33 -4.39
C LEU A 588 26.77 -6.04 -3.03
N LYS A 589 26.72 -7.01 -2.10
CA LYS A 589 27.17 -6.92 -0.72
C LYS A 589 26.35 -5.95 0.15
N ASN A 590 25.22 -5.40 -0.31
CA ASN A 590 24.33 -4.68 0.59
C ASN A 590 23.78 -5.63 1.66
N ILE A 591 23.64 -5.17 2.89
CA ILE A 591 23.14 -5.97 4.00
C ILE A 591 21.68 -5.58 4.25
N TRP A 592 20.78 -6.51 3.96
CA TRP A 592 19.37 -6.40 4.28
C TRP A 592 19.12 -6.95 5.67
N TYR A 593 18.41 -6.21 6.50
CA TYR A 593 18.15 -6.60 7.88
C TYR A 593 16.76 -6.18 8.33
N VAL A 594 16.21 -6.93 9.24
CA VAL A 594 14.98 -6.58 9.93
C VAL A 594 15.33 -6.18 11.37
N ALA A 595 14.96 -4.96 11.70
CA ALA A 595 15.15 -4.41 13.03
C ALA A 595 13.86 -3.78 13.52
N ASP A 596 13.43 -4.16 14.73
CA ASP A 596 12.18 -3.68 15.33
C ASP A 596 10.96 -3.83 14.38
N GLY A 597 10.86 -4.98 13.70
CA GLY A 597 9.80 -5.30 12.73
C GLY A 597 9.86 -4.53 11.40
N ARG A 598 10.99 -3.89 11.07
CA ARG A 598 11.16 -3.08 9.86
C ARG A 598 12.26 -3.62 8.96
N LEU A 599 11.96 -3.82 7.68
CA LEU A 599 12.96 -4.18 6.69
C LEU A 599 13.76 -2.94 6.27
N LYS A 600 15.08 -3.02 6.43
CA LYS A 600 16.05 -1.95 6.16
C LYS A 600 17.23 -2.46 5.37
N VAL A 601 18.10 -1.58 4.88
CA VAL A 601 19.31 -1.92 4.14
C VAL A 601 20.49 -1.06 4.54
N LEU A 602 21.67 -1.70 4.70
CA LEU A 602 22.97 -1.03 4.64
C LEU A 602 23.51 -1.16 3.22
N ARG A 603 23.89 -0.05 2.62
CA ARG A 603 24.51 -0.05 1.31
C ARG A 603 26.02 -0.26 1.42
N TYR A 604 26.58 -0.99 0.47
CA TYR A 604 28.00 -1.20 0.36
C TYR A 604 28.58 -0.31 -0.73
N ASP A 605 29.57 0.51 -0.36
CA ASP A 605 30.36 1.27 -1.33
C ASP A 605 31.57 0.44 -1.75
N ALA A 606 31.58 0.01 -3.01
CA ALA A 606 32.63 -0.83 -3.54
C ALA A 606 33.97 -0.06 -3.74
N ALA A 607 33.93 1.27 -3.90
CA ALA A 607 35.11 2.10 -4.07
C ALA A 607 35.81 2.32 -2.72
N GLU A 608 35.06 2.64 -1.68
CA GLU A 608 35.60 2.85 -0.33
C GLU A 608 35.70 1.57 0.49
N LYS A 609 35.11 0.46 0.01
CA LYS A 609 34.98 -0.84 0.72
C LYS A 609 34.37 -0.69 2.12
N LYS A 610 33.34 0.12 2.22
CA LYS A 610 32.66 0.44 3.48
C LYS A 610 31.15 0.28 3.35
N TYR A 611 30.55 -0.06 4.49
CA TYR A 611 29.10 0.02 4.64
C TYR A 611 28.69 1.41 5.11
N TYR A 612 27.60 1.92 4.58
CA TYR A 612 26.98 3.15 5.05
C TYR A 612 25.47 2.94 5.22
N ARG A 613 24.95 3.57 6.25
CA ARG A 613 23.52 3.57 6.51
C ARG A 613 22.87 4.57 5.56
N VAL A 614 21.86 4.11 4.84
CA VAL A 614 20.93 5.01 4.18
C VAL A 614 19.91 5.39 5.24
N GLU A 615 20.07 6.58 5.77
CA GLU A 615 19.10 7.09 6.72
C GLU A 615 17.73 7.06 6.08
N HIS A 616 16.77 6.43 6.78
CA HIS A 616 15.35 6.46 6.43
C HIS A 616 14.89 5.55 5.27
N GLU A 617 15.69 4.60 4.81
CA GLU A 617 15.23 3.61 3.82
C GLU A 617 14.55 2.42 4.55
N THR A 618 13.26 2.60 4.89
CA THR A 618 12.39 1.54 5.41
C THR A 618 11.43 1.10 4.32
N PHE A 619 11.37 -0.20 4.02
CA PHE A 619 10.58 -0.72 2.91
C PHE A 619 9.23 -1.30 3.34
N LEU A 620 9.22 -2.03 4.45
CA LEU A 620 8.03 -2.67 5.00
C LEU A 620 8.02 -2.54 6.52
N ARG A 621 6.82 -2.39 7.08
CA ARG A 621 6.56 -2.33 8.50
C ARG A 621 5.35 -3.20 8.85
N GLU A 622 5.44 -3.95 9.94
CA GLU A 622 4.32 -4.66 10.61
C GLU A 622 3.61 -5.77 9.79
N SER A 623 4.11 -6.12 8.59
CA SER A 623 3.56 -7.21 7.79
C SER A 623 4.51 -8.39 7.62
N LEU A 624 5.70 -8.33 8.25
CA LEU A 624 6.70 -9.39 8.21
C LEU A 624 6.32 -10.50 9.20
N ILE A 625 6.64 -11.74 8.83
CA ILE A 625 6.45 -12.88 9.73
C ILE A 625 7.70 -13.00 10.58
N GLU A 626 7.60 -12.57 11.84
CA GLU A 626 8.72 -12.54 12.78
C GLU A 626 9.41 -13.91 12.89
N ASN A 627 10.74 -13.90 12.75
CA ASN A 627 11.62 -15.08 12.74
C ASN A 627 11.43 -16.04 11.56
N PHE A 628 10.65 -15.64 10.53
CA PHE A 628 10.48 -16.38 9.28
C PHE A 628 10.52 -15.43 8.10
N GLU A 629 11.30 -14.38 8.22
CA GLU A 629 11.46 -13.40 7.16
C GLU A 629 12.12 -14.04 5.94
N ASP A 630 11.49 -13.87 4.78
CA ASP A 630 12.03 -14.26 3.47
C ASP A 630 12.21 -13.03 2.61
N VAL A 631 13.43 -12.84 2.11
CA VAL A 631 13.78 -11.80 1.15
C VAL A 631 14.47 -12.43 -0.04
N TYR A 632 13.80 -12.43 -1.17
CA TYR A 632 14.33 -12.92 -2.44
C TYR A 632 14.84 -11.77 -3.31
N PHE A 633 16.09 -11.83 -3.71
CA PHE A 633 16.74 -10.80 -4.54
C PHE A 633 16.56 -11.14 -6.01
N CYS A 634 15.88 -10.28 -6.75
CA CYS A 634 15.65 -10.43 -8.18
C CYS A 634 16.71 -9.69 -9.00
N ASN A 635 17.02 -10.16 -10.20
CA ASN A 635 18.10 -9.62 -11.05
C ASN A 635 17.87 -8.22 -11.63
N GLN A 636 16.83 -7.48 -11.24
CA GLN A 636 16.42 -6.21 -11.86
C GLN A 636 16.16 -5.09 -10.85
N GLY A 637 16.94 -5.00 -9.78
CA GLY A 637 16.71 -3.96 -8.75
C GLY A 637 15.37 -4.12 -8.05
N GLN A 638 14.89 -5.34 -7.91
CA GLN A 638 13.63 -5.70 -7.26
C GLN A 638 13.89 -6.78 -6.21
N ILE A 639 13.12 -6.75 -5.16
CA ILE A 639 13.08 -7.83 -4.15
C ILE A 639 11.64 -8.27 -3.93
N VAL A 640 11.46 -9.54 -3.62
CA VAL A 640 10.19 -10.09 -3.17
C VAL A 640 10.34 -10.47 -1.70
N VAL A 641 9.38 -10.08 -0.90
CA VAL A 641 9.39 -10.29 0.55
C VAL A 641 8.15 -11.06 0.95
N GLY A 642 8.34 -12.12 1.74
CA GLY A 642 7.25 -12.86 2.37
C GLY A 642 6.61 -12.02 3.48
N THR A 643 5.28 -12.01 3.53
CA THR A 643 4.49 -11.25 4.51
C THR A 643 3.35 -12.09 5.08
N GLU A 644 2.75 -11.65 6.20
CA GLU A 644 1.57 -12.29 6.77
C GLU A 644 0.40 -12.40 5.77
N GLU A 645 0.31 -11.44 4.84
CA GLU A 645 -0.74 -11.35 3.83
C GLU A 645 -0.32 -11.91 2.45
N GLY A 646 0.75 -12.71 2.39
CA GLY A 646 1.29 -13.28 1.16
C GLY A 646 2.66 -12.73 0.80
N PHE A 647 2.80 -12.00 -0.32
CA PHE A 647 4.09 -11.51 -0.79
C PHE A 647 4.00 -10.05 -1.22
N SER A 648 5.08 -9.31 -1.00
CA SER A 648 5.26 -7.94 -1.45
C SER A 648 6.46 -7.82 -2.38
N LEU A 649 6.27 -7.17 -3.54
CA LEU A 649 7.31 -6.81 -4.48
C LEU A 649 7.79 -5.38 -4.18
N ILE A 650 9.08 -5.21 -3.96
CA ILE A 650 9.70 -3.91 -3.70
C ILE A 650 10.62 -3.55 -4.86
N ARG A 651 10.46 -2.36 -5.40
CA ARG A 651 11.32 -1.78 -6.45
C ARG A 651 12.33 -0.83 -5.83
N LEU A 652 13.61 -1.12 -6.01
CA LEU A 652 14.71 -0.37 -5.41
C LEU A 652 15.05 0.91 -6.19
N ASP A 653 14.84 0.89 -7.52
CA ASP A 653 15.27 1.95 -8.44
C ASP A 653 14.21 3.03 -8.69
N SER A 654 12.99 2.85 -8.16
CA SER A 654 11.93 3.83 -8.37
C SER A 654 12.10 5.04 -7.44
N GLN A 655 12.75 6.09 -7.92
CA GLN A 655 12.61 7.41 -7.29
C GLN A 655 11.27 8.00 -7.74
N SER A 656 10.44 8.43 -6.79
CA SER A 656 9.25 9.21 -7.14
C SER A 656 9.70 10.51 -7.78
N PRO A 657 9.24 10.85 -9.00
CA PRO A 657 9.56 12.13 -9.62
C PRO A 657 8.91 13.30 -8.86
N TYR A 658 7.96 13.02 -7.99
CA TYR A 658 7.22 14.01 -7.23
C TYR A 658 7.75 14.07 -5.80
N ARG A 659 8.29 15.21 -5.42
CA ARG A 659 8.60 15.55 -4.04
C ARG A 659 7.45 16.43 -3.53
N SER A 660 6.58 15.88 -2.71
CA SER A 660 5.70 16.73 -1.91
C SER A 660 6.45 17.09 -0.65
N PRO A 661 6.67 18.36 -0.36
CA PRO A 661 7.15 18.76 0.94
C PRO A 661 6.07 18.41 1.96
N PHE A 662 6.43 17.61 2.96
CA PHE A 662 5.53 17.44 4.10
C PHE A 662 5.37 18.78 4.81
N THR A 663 4.14 19.13 5.13
CA THR A 663 3.86 20.26 6.00
C THR A 663 3.48 19.75 7.38
N LEU A 664 4.15 20.23 8.42
CA LEU A 664 3.84 19.92 9.80
C LEU A 664 3.14 21.12 10.42
N GLN A 665 1.98 20.92 11.02
CA GLN A 665 1.18 22.00 11.57
C GLN A 665 0.62 21.66 12.95
N ILE A 666 0.58 22.66 13.86
CA ILE A 666 -0.25 22.61 15.06
C ILE A 666 -1.70 22.84 14.62
N ARG A 667 -2.56 21.88 14.88
CA ARG A 667 -3.94 21.86 14.37
C ARG A 667 -4.92 22.51 15.31
N LYS A 668 -4.93 22.04 16.55
CA LYS A 668 -5.87 22.46 17.56
C LYS A 668 -5.19 22.50 18.93
N VAL A 669 -5.57 23.47 19.73
CA VAL A 669 -5.21 23.52 21.15
C VAL A 669 -6.48 23.66 21.95
N TYR A 670 -6.65 22.77 22.91
CA TYR A 670 -7.80 22.77 23.84
C TYR A 670 -7.32 23.07 25.26
N MET A 671 -8.05 23.90 25.97
CA MET A 671 -8.03 23.88 27.44
C MET A 671 -8.81 22.65 27.90
N THR A 672 -8.16 21.75 28.63
CA THR A 672 -8.78 20.52 29.12
C THR A 672 -9.40 20.74 30.51
N GLY A 673 -10.60 20.15 30.74
CA GLY A 673 -11.33 20.29 31.96
C GLY A 673 -12.59 19.42 31.97
N GLN A 674 -13.65 19.84 32.69
CA GLN A 674 -14.92 19.11 32.62
C GLN A 674 -15.52 19.10 31.21
N ARG A 675 -15.29 20.16 30.44
CA ARG A 675 -15.54 20.24 28.98
C ARG A 675 -14.32 20.87 28.35
N ASP A 676 -13.78 20.23 27.30
CA ASP A 676 -12.71 20.79 26.53
C ASP A 676 -13.15 22.02 25.77
N SER A 677 -12.37 23.10 25.85
CA SER A 677 -12.62 24.36 25.15
C SER A 677 -11.51 24.60 24.12
N LEU A 678 -11.90 24.79 22.86
CA LEU A 678 -10.95 25.11 21.79
C LEU A 678 -10.45 26.54 21.94
N VAL A 679 -9.15 26.75 22.02
CA VAL A 679 -8.52 28.08 22.16
C VAL A 679 -7.65 28.45 20.96
N TYR A 680 -7.29 27.45 20.14
CA TYR A 680 -6.59 27.66 18.89
C TYR A 680 -6.98 26.56 17.90
N GLY A 681 -7.29 26.95 16.68
CA GLY A 681 -7.58 26.02 15.60
C GLY A 681 -7.09 26.60 14.29
N ARG A 682 -6.21 25.86 13.59
CA ARG A 682 -5.64 26.31 12.34
C ARG A 682 -6.26 25.53 11.19
N SER A 683 -6.76 26.24 10.19
CA SER A 683 -7.09 25.68 8.90
C SER A 683 -6.00 26.05 7.89
N TYR A 684 -6.00 27.25 7.32
CA TYR A 684 -4.97 27.71 6.38
C TYR A 684 -4.57 29.18 6.56
N SER A 685 -5.10 29.87 7.56
CA SER A 685 -4.75 31.25 7.89
C SER A 685 -3.76 31.31 9.04
N TYR A 686 -2.97 32.37 9.09
CA TYR A 686 -1.85 32.54 10.00
C TYR A 686 -2.10 33.75 10.92
N ASP A 687 -2.17 33.53 12.22
CA ASP A 687 -2.05 34.57 13.25
C ASP A 687 -1.02 34.06 14.27
N ASP A 688 0.09 34.77 14.40
CA ASP A 688 1.20 34.44 15.30
C ASP A 688 1.04 35.01 16.71
N SER A 689 -0.08 35.63 17.02
CA SER A 689 -0.33 36.18 18.34
C SER A 689 -0.32 35.07 19.40
N PRO A 690 0.43 35.24 20.51
CA PRO A 690 0.42 34.25 21.59
C PRO A 690 -0.97 34.06 22.18
N VAL A 691 -1.36 32.80 22.32
CA VAL A 691 -2.66 32.47 22.97
C VAL A 691 -2.51 32.66 24.47
N ILE A 692 -3.45 33.39 25.06
CA ILE A 692 -3.51 33.66 26.51
C ILE A 692 -4.37 32.63 27.21
N ILE A 693 -3.82 31.93 28.19
CA ILE A 693 -4.45 30.87 28.97
C ILE A 693 -4.67 31.34 30.40
N PRO A 694 -5.91 31.39 30.91
CA PRO A 694 -6.15 31.68 32.32
C PRO A 694 -5.56 30.62 33.23
N TYR A 695 -5.01 31.01 34.38
CA TYR A 695 -4.42 30.07 35.34
C TYR A 695 -5.39 28.97 35.81
N THR A 696 -6.66 29.29 35.90
CA THR A 696 -7.71 28.32 36.27
C THR A 696 -7.94 27.20 35.29
N HIS A 697 -7.41 27.34 34.07
CA HIS A 697 -7.55 26.39 32.97
C HIS A 697 -6.16 26.02 32.35
N ASN A 698 -5.17 25.86 33.22
CA ASN A 698 -3.76 25.68 32.85
C ASN A 698 -3.40 24.25 32.40
N SER A 699 -4.37 23.48 31.95
CA SER A 699 -4.17 22.16 31.35
C SER A 699 -4.54 22.22 29.87
N LEU A 700 -3.64 21.78 29.01
CA LEU A 700 -3.76 21.91 27.57
C LEU A 700 -3.60 20.57 26.86
N ARG A 701 -4.36 20.36 25.80
CA ARG A 701 -4.13 19.33 24.80
C ARG A 701 -3.80 19.99 23.47
N ILE A 702 -2.63 19.68 22.94
CA ILE A 702 -2.13 20.19 21.66
C ILE A 702 -2.17 19.06 20.64
N GLU A 703 -2.85 19.28 19.54
CA GLU A 703 -2.98 18.35 18.41
C GLU A 703 -2.22 18.90 17.21
N TYR A 704 -1.45 18.03 16.54
CA TYR A 704 -0.63 18.36 15.38
C TYR A 704 -0.75 17.30 14.32
N SER A 705 -0.50 17.65 13.06
CA SER A 705 -0.56 16.71 11.94
C SER A 705 0.47 17.03 10.86
N ALA A 706 0.85 16.02 10.13
CA ALA A 706 1.57 16.12 8.88
C ALA A 706 0.69 15.62 7.73
N ASN A 707 0.77 16.28 6.57
CA ASN A 707 0.02 15.89 5.36
C ASN A 707 0.60 14.61 4.71
N ASN A 708 0.84 13.59 5.52
CA ASN A 708 1.31 12.30 5.05
C ASN A 708 0.13 11.38 4.73
N TYR A 709 -0.10 11.15 3.44
CA TYR A 709 -1.18 10.29 2.94
C TYR A 709 -0.72 8.85 2.65
N SER A 710 0.55 8.52 2.92
CA SER A 710 1.12 7.21 2.65
C SER A 710 0.94 6.27 3.84
N LYS A 711 0.31 5.11 3.63
CA LYS A 711 0.29 4.03 4.63
C LYS A 711 1.68 3.45 4.91
N MET A 712 2.60 3.63 3.98
CA MET A 712 3.95 3.05 4.04
C MET A 712 4.96 3.89 4.78
N GLN A 713 4.65 5.17 5.00
CA GLN A 713 5.49 6.09 5.74
C GLN A 713 4.72 6.55 6.97
N THR A 714 5.12 6.10 8.13
CA THR A 714 4.54 6.58 9.38
C THR A 714 5.15 7.93 9.73
N ALA A 715 4.31 8.93 9.98
CA ALA A 715 4.76 10.19 10.55
C ALA A 715 5.18 9.94 12.00
N LEU A 716 6.45 10.13 12.31
CA LEU A 716 6.98 10.07 13.66
C LEU A 716 7.23 11.49 14.17
N TYR A 717 6.66 11.80 15.31
CA TYR A 717 6.73 13.11 15.94
C TYR A 717 7.58 13.07 17.19
N SER A 718 8.38 14.12 17.40
CA SER A 718 9.05 14.41 18.66
C SER A 718 8.69 15.84 19.05
N TYR A 719 8.38 16.06 20.30
CA TYR A 719 7.98 17.38 20.81
C TYR A 719 8.86 17.84 21.96
N ARG A 720 8.87 19.16 22.17
CA ARG A 720 9.44 19.80 23.37
C ARG A 720 8.57 20.94 23.83
N LEU A 721 8.59 21.22 25.13
CA LEU A 721 8.00 22.40 25.72
C LEU A 721 9.10 23.24 26.38
N SER A 722 9.27 24.46 25.93
CA SER A 722 10.24 25.41 26.49
C SER A 722 9.50 26.46 27.33
N ASN A 723 10.10 26.90 28.43
CA ASN A 723 9.54 27.92 29.33
C ASN A 723 10.56 29.07 29.46
N GLY A 724 10.23 30.24 28.91
CA GLY A 724 11.10 31.42 28.97
C GLY A 724 12.47 31.17 28.31
N SER A 725 13.55 31.22 29.11
CA SER A 725 14.92 31.03 28.64
C SER A 725 15.40 29.58 28.68
N GLU A 726 14.63 28.68 29.27
CA GLU A 726 15.00 27.26 29.33
C GLU A 726 14.44 26.49 28.13
N GLU A 727 15.35 25.97 27.30
CA GLU A 727 14.97 25.04 26.25
C GLU A 727 14.64 23.67 26.84
N GLY A 728 13.41 23.19 26.59
CA GLY A 728 13.02 21.83 26.96
C GLY A 728 13.77 20.77 26.14
N GLU A 729 13.88 19.56 26.67
CA GLU A 729 14.43 18.43 25.94
C GLU A 729 13.39 17.86 24.94
N TRP A 730 13.91 17.34 23.82
CA TRP A 730 13.07 16.66 22.83
C TRP A 730 12.64 15.27 23.36
N SER A 731 11.36 14.99 23.22
CA SER A 731 10.84 13.63 23.50
C SER A 731 11.40 12.60 22.53
N GLU A 732 11.30 11.31 22.89
CA GLU A 732 11.48 10.23 21.92
C GLU A 732 10.46 10.37 20.78
N TYR A 733 10.82 9.87 19.59
CA TYR A 733 9.92 9.85 18.45
C TYR A 733 8.76 8.87 18.67
N SER A 734 7.55 9.30 18.38
CA SER A 734 6.33 8.49 18.50
C SER A 734 5.32 8.82 17.40
N GLU A 735 4.35 7.95 17.19
CA GLU A 735 3.24 8.16 16.25
C GLU A 735 2.12 9.05 16.83
N ASN A 736 2.23 9.40 18.11
CA ASN A 736 1.23 10.21 18.76
C ASN A 736 1.19 11.61 18.15
N ASN A 737 0.02 11.98 17.63
CA ASN A 737 -0.27 13.27 17.02
C ASN A 737 -0.90 14.28 17.99
N LYS A 738 -0.86 13.99 19.28
CA LYS A 738 -1.37 14.86 20.35
C LYS A 738 -0.54 14.73 21.64
N LYS A 739 -0.44 15.83 22.36
CA LYS A 739 0.20 15.87 23.69
C LYS A 739 -0.66 16.64 24.67
N GLU A 740 -0.80 16.10 25.86
CA GLU A 740 -1.46 16.75 26.99
C GLU A 740 -0.44 17.21 28.03
N PHE A 741 -0.67 18.42 28.55
CA PHE A 741 0.04 19.01 29.65
C PHE A 741 -0.97 19.37 30.72
N THR A 742 -0.70 19.02 31.97
CA THR A 742 -1.59 19.27 33.11
C THR A 742 -0.92 20.16 34.13
N GLY A 743 -1.64 21.16 34.64
CA GLY A 743 -1.16 21.99 35.76
C GLY A 743 0.06 22.84 35.43
N LEU A 744 0.11 23.48 34.25
CA LEU A 744 1.19 24.38 33.86
C LEU A 744 1.26 25.59 34.80
N HIS A 745 2.48 25.97 35.22
CA HIS A 745 2.70 27.19 36.01
C HIS A 745 2.52 28.44 35.14
N GLU A 746 2.41 29.60 35.80
CA GLU A 746 2.41 30.87 35.10
C GLU A 746 3.70 31.08 34.31
N GLY A 747 3.61 31.65 33.11
CA GLY A 747 4.79 31.92 32.26
C GLY A 747 4.50 31.85 30.76
N LYS A 748 5.52 32.17 29.97
CA LYS A 748 5.50 32.11 28.52
C LYS A 748 6.10 30.81 28.06
N TYR A 749 5.34 30.10 27.23
CA TYR A 749 5.72 28.79 26.73
C TYR A 749 5.83 28.76 25.21
N ILE A 750 6.74 27.94 24.72
CA ILE A 750 6.83 27.57 23.31
C ILE A 750 6.78 26.05 23.21
N PHE A 751 5.68 25.54 22.68
CA PHE A 751 5.57 24.13 22.28
C PHE A 751 6.13 23.99 20.88
N SER A 752 7.13 23.12 20.70
CA SER A 752 7.69 22.79 19.40
C SER A 752 7.51 21.32 19.10
N VAL A 753 7.14 20.99 17.87
CA VAL A 753 7.07 19.63 17.37
C VAL A 753 7.88 19.50 16.11
N LYS A 754 8.64 18.42 15.97
CA LYS A 754 9.38 18.07 14.77
C LYS A 754 8.87 16.78 14.19
N LEU A 755 8.82 16.74 12.87
CA LEU A 755 8.46 15.57 12.08
C LEU A 755 9.74 14.89 11.63
N PHE A 756 9.78 13.58 11.83
CA PHE A 756 10.75 12.73 11.21
C PHE A 756 10.18 12.17 9.91
N THR A 757 10.90 12.35 8.82
CA THR A 757 10.54 11.82 7.50
C THR A 757 11.69 11.03 6.91
N ASP A 758 11.38 9.97 6.21
CA ASP A 758 12.38 9.09 5.57
C ASP A 758 13.19 9.78 4.44
N LYS A 759 12.94 11.04 4.14
CA LYS A 759 13.50 11.73 2.96
C LYS A 759 14.27 13.01 3.25
N ASP A 760 14.14 13.56 4.46
CA ASP A 760 14.69 14.89 4.74
C ASP A 760 15.86 14.81 5.72
N THR A 761 16.99 15.38 5.32
CA THR A 761 18.17 15.53 6.18
C THR A 761 17.98 16.58 7.28
N VAL A 762 16.99 17.47 7.11
CA VAL A 762 16.64 18.51 8.08
C VAL A 762 15.21 18.24 8.57
N PRO A 763 15.00 18.06 9.88
CA PRO A 763 13.67 17.82 10.42
C PRO A 763 12.78 19.06 10.21
N ILE A 764 11.54 18.83 9.78
CA ILE A 764 10.51 19.84 9.68
C ILE A 764 10.04 20.17 11.10
N VAL A 765 10.13 21.43 11.51
CA VAL A 765 9.75 21.89 12.86
C VAL A 765 8.65 22.94 12.75
N THR A 766 7.65 22.84 13.60
CA THR A 766 6.66 23.89 13.81
C THR A 766 6.53 24.20 15.31
N SER A 767 6.16 25.44 15.62
CA SER A 767 6.06 25.88 17.02
C SER A 767 4.76 26.64 17.28
N PHE A 768 4.31 26.61 18.53
CA PHE A 768 3.13 27.30 19.03
C PHE A 768 3.48 28.01 20.34
N ALA A 769 3.29 29.33 20.38
CA ALA A 769 3.55 30.15 21.55
C ALA A 769 2.25 30.42 22.33
N PHE A 770 2.31 30.32 23.64
CA PHE A 770 1.20 30.65 24.53
C PHE A 770 1.71 31.18 25.87
N GLU A 771 0.84 31.88 26.59
CA GLU A 771 1.13 32.43 27.91
C GLU A 771 0.08 31.98 28.91
N VAL A 772 0.52 31.39 30.00
CA VAL A 772 -0.34 31.09 31.17
C VAL A 772 -0.25 32.26 32.12
N LEU A 773 -1.40 32.94 32.36
CA LEU A 773 -1.48 34.08 33.23
C LEU A 773 -1.19 33.70 34.71
N PRO A 774 -0.65 34.60 35.52
CA PRO A 774 -0.51 34.37 36.94
C PRO A 774 -1.89 34.19 37.60
N PRO A 775 -1.97 33.49 38.74
CA PRO A 775 -3.21 33.38 39.50
C PRO A 775 -3.63 34.74 40.01
N TRP A 776 -4.94 34.99 40.09
CA TRP A 776 -5.57 36.28 40.43
C TRP A 776 -5.14 36.84 41.79
N TYR A 777 -4.53 36.02 42.67
CA TYR A 777 -4.07 36.40 44.01
C TYR A 777 -2.57 36.75 44.08
N ARG A 778 -1.88 36.84 42.99
CA ARG A 778 -0.49 37.30 42.89
C ARG A 778 -0.38 38.67 42.26
#